data_e9236363e2714a10b17abc2daa1ce64a
#
_entry.id   e9236363e2714a10b17abc2daa1ce64a
#
_cell.length_a   1.000
_cell.length_b   1.000
_cell.length_c   1.000
_cell.angle_alpha   90.00
_cell.angle_beta   90.00
_cell.angle_gamma   90.00
#
_symmetry.space_group_name_H-M   'P 1'
#
loop_
_entity.id
_entity.type
_entity.pdbx_description
1 polymer ?
#
loop_
_entity_poly.entity_id
_entity_poly.type
_entity_poly.pdbx_seq_one_letter_code
_entity_poly.pdbx_strand_id
1 'polypeptide(L)'
;MKMKNQKSTLSQDFSMQFETLDSSQQAFCQFPDDAIRLLAPAGSGKTHSLLNRCLWLVQNSELSKPRLLLFTFTKAARDELRKRMGTQPFVNAQANLSITTLNSYGFKIIKQSMHNPRVISQKKEKYSAMQNTLQPIWMKPEFENFKKLLTHANKKTKAGETLFEISDTLKSLGFRHDKLKTFEEFSNHFEYIAGLGMGQLIVKEILTKLSELDIISPIDKTAVVLFHKFEELMPELSKQEPNLSSKLLALLRGYEKEVYENYIPFWKASNQHLFHQANITLEDQKYLAYLQIEKRLEAGEFTTGGGRFQHILVDEFQDINPLDLALLRAIAGINKAKITIAGDDDQAIFEWRGATPSYILSPGTHFQNHYKTIVLSTNYRSPRNIVELSKKLIEHNQNRVAKDFTAHATNDAHIEVIRRPTVTKAMQSTTELVTRLLKEGNRVALISRKRSQLIPYQITFASQNIPFCAAEDLQVFLSDAFRELKIILKIRSLMSAQNYYEPIEAFLTLCDKVKRYPLSKADRKEVVNYLKQKAPQTLAEACQHFKLYQGPLKGENADTKMSQAFANAIEAFLEAQTVSDVIQAISEHFDGLQKDYGKSIEDIFYTDPPFLYLAELAKSYGSRYDQFIADIDRAIDTLVKPTGDDDDNDTHYDTCWQRNLHLMTALRAKGKEFDAVIILDANQDIWPIKHAETTRQFEQERRLFYVAVTRAKKYLYFIVTDKILNTPMEVTPYLKEMDIPVPETDE
;
A
#
# COMPACT_ATOMS: atom_id res chain seq x y z
N MET A 1 -22.97 -23.33 48.86
CA MET A 1 -22.47 -24.56 48.17
C MET A 1 -22.54 -24.51 46.66
N LYS A 2 -23.57 -23.94 45.98
CA LYS A 2 -23.62 -23.82 44.53
C LYS A 2 -22.55 -22.93 43.89
N MET A 3 -22.08 -21.87 44.54
CA MET A 3 -21.02 -21.00 44.02
C MET A 3 -19.61 -21.60 44.09
N LYS A 4 -19.34 -22.51 45.03
CA LYS A 4 -18.03 -23.21 45.09
C LYS A 4 -17.89 -24.30 44.04
N ASN A 5 -18.95 -24.99 43.67
CA ASN A 5 -18.91 -26.03 42.64
C ASN A 5 -18.81 -25.45 41.19
N GLN A 6 -19.36 -24.27 40.94
CA GLN A 6 -19.14 -23.59 39.65
C GLN A 6 -17.70 -23.11 39.46
N LYS A 7 -17.02 -22.66 40.53
CA LYS A 7 -15.58 -22.30 40.43
C LYS A 7 -14.68 -23.52 40.23
N SER A 8 -15.05 -24.70 40.76
CA SER A 8 -14.22 -25.93 40.59
C SER A 8 -14.35 -26.58 39.22
N THR A 9 -15.51 -26.59 38.61
CA THR A 9 -15.71 -27.07 37.22
C THR A 9 -15.12 -26.12 36.18
N LEU A 10 -15.27 -24.82 36.34
CA LEU A 10 -14.62 -23.82 35.52
C LEU A 10 -13.10 -23.92 35.62
N SER A 11 -12.51 -24.17 36.79
CA SER A 11 -11.06 -24.30 36.95
C SER A 11 -10.49 -25.57 36.30
N GLN A 12 -11.27 -26.66 36.21
CA GLN A 12 -10.83 -27.90 35.56
C GLN A 12 -10.87 -27.85 34.02
N ASP A 13 -11.91 -27.26 33.44
CA ASP A 13 -11.99 -27.05 31.98
C ASP A 13 -10.89 -26.10 31.47
N PHE A 14 -10.48 -25.14 32.29
CA PHE A 14 -9.46 -24.16 31.93
C PHE A 14 -8.04 -24.69 32.11
N SER A 15 -7.76 -25.55 33.08
CA SER A 15 -6.45 -26.21 33.18
C SER A 15 -6.16 -27.07 31.96
N MET A 16 -7.13 -27.81 31.47
CA MET A 16 -7.01 -28.62 30.25
C MET A 16 -6.72 -27.79 28.99
N GLN A 17 -7.20 -26.53 28.91
CA GLN A 17 -6.95 -25.71 27.72
C GLN A 17 -5.52 -25.17 27.66
N PHE A 18 -4.95 -24.74 28.77
CA PHE A 18 -3.56 -24.29 28.81
C PHE A 18 -2.59 -25.46 28.60
N GLU A 19 -3.00 -26.70 28.88
CA GLU A 19 -2.24 -27.92 28.59
C GLU A 19 -2.10 -28.19 27.08
N THR A 20 -2.98 -27.63 26.25
CA THR A 20 -2.89 -27.74 24.76
C THR A 20 -1.92 -26.75 24.13
N LEU A 21 -1.46 -25.73 24.87
CA LEU A 21 -0.49 -24.76 24.42
C LEU A 21 0.91 -25.31 24.53
N ASP A 22 1.81 -24.96 23.60
CA ASP A 22 3.23 -25.25 23.75
C ASP A 22 3.87 -24.44 24.89
N SER A 23 5.10 -24.82 25.28
CA SER A 23 5.80 -24.19 26.39
C SER A 23 6.00 -22.68 26.23
N SER A 24 6.25 -22.21 24.99
CA SER A 24 6.44 -20.78 24.69
C SER A 24 5.13 -20.00 24.77
N GLN A 25 4.04 -20.59 24.30
CA GLN A 25 2.70 -20.03 24.41
C GLN A 25 2.24 -19.99 25.87
N GLN A 26 2.48 -21.05 26.64
CA GLN A 26 2.17 -21.09 28.07
C GLN A 26 2.96 -20.03 28.84
N ALA A 27 4.28 -19.92 28.58
CA ALA A 27 5.13 -18.91 29.19
C ALA A 27 4.61 -17.50 28.94
N PHE A 28 4.14 -17.19 27.73
CA PHE A 28 3.53 -15.91 27.41
C PHE A 28 2.20 -15.71 28.10
N CYS A 29 1.31 -16.70 28.06
CA CYS A 29 -0.04 -16.57 28.62
C CYS A 29 -0.02 -16.37 30.13
N GLN A 30 0.89 -17.05 30.83
CA GLN A 30 0.93 -17.07 32.30
C GLN A 30 1.96 -16.10 32.90
N PHE A 31 2.68 -15.33 32.10
CA PHE A 31 3.67 -14.38 32.61
C PHE A 31 3.00 -13.32 33.52
N PRO A 32 3.52 -13.09 34.72
CA PRO A 32 2.83 -12.26 35.70
C PRO A 32 2.89 -10.76 35.42
N ASP A 33 3.87 -10.30 34.61
CA ASP A 33 3.99 -8.88 34.25
C ASP A 33 3.24 -8.59 32.95
N ASP A 34 2.81 -7.32 32.79
CA ASP A 34 2.04 -6.86 31.62
C ASP A 34 2.91 -6.16 30.55
N ALA A 35 4.14 -5.78 30.89
CA ALA A 35 5.08 -5.20 29.94
C ALA A 35 5.81 -6.29 29.17
N ILE A 36 5.11 -6.96 28.27
CA ILE A 36 5.62 -8.07 27.47
C ILE A 36 5.73 -7.66 26.02
N ARG A 37 6.88 -8.00 25.40
CA ARG A 37 7.05 -8.05 23.96
C ARG A 37 6.94 -9.50 23.49
N LEU A 38 5.85 -9.85 22.83
CA LEU A 38 5.68 -11.13 22.18
C LEU A 38 6.19 -11.06 20.74
N LEU A 39 7.26 -11.78 20.44
CA LEU A 39 7.73 -12.00 19.08
C LEU A 39 7.17 -13.32 18.56
N ALA A 40 6.35 -13.20 17.54
CA ALA A 40 5.58 -14.32 17.01
C ALA A 40 5.87 -14.51 15.52
N PRO A 41 6.84 -15.35 15.14
CA PRO A 41 7.13 -15.67 13.74
C PRO A 41 5.88 -16.08 12.97
N ALA A 42 5.90 -15.91 11.65
CA ALA A 42 4.77 -16.28 10.79
C ALA A 42 4.28 -17.71 11.12
N GLY A 43 2.98 -17.87 11.37
CA GLY A 43 2.40 -19.19 11.64
C GLY A 43 2.56 -19.73 13.07
N SER A 44 3.13 -18.98 14.03
CA SER A 44 3.37 -19.44 15.40
C SER A 44 2.15 -19.37 16.34
N GLY A 45 0.97 -19.01 15.84
CA GLY A 45 -0.24 -18.95 16.67
C GLY A 45 -0.38 -17.67 17.48
N LYS A 46 0.21 -16.54 17.06
CA LYS A 46 0.14 -15.22 17.73
C LYS A 46 -1.26 -14.87 18.21
N THR A 47 -2.25 -14.90 17.31
CA THR A 47 -3.64 -14.58 17.63
C THR A 47 -4.23 -15.48 18.70
N HIS A 48 -3.94 -16.78 18.64
CA HIS A 48 -4.38 -17.76 19.63
C HIS A 48 -3.76 -17.46 21.00
N SER A 49 -2.45 -17.18 21.04
CA SER A 49 -1.73 -16.84 22.27
C SER A 49 -2.27 -15.54 22.90
N LEU A 50 -2.58 -14.51 22.07
CA LEU A 50 -3.17 -13.26 22.58
C LEU A 50 -4.54 -13.47 23.23
N LEU A 51 -5.42 -14.29 22.63
CA LEU A 51 -6.72 -14.60 23.21
C LEU A 51 -6.59 -15.39 24.52
N ASN A 52 -5.69 -16.37 24.57
CA ASN A 52 -5.41 -17.12 25.81
C ASN A 52 -4.80 -16.22 26.89
N ARG A 53 -3.93 -15.27 26.52
CA ARG A 53 -3.44 -14.25 27.46
C ARG A 53 -4.56 -13.41 28.02
N CYS A 54 -5.51 -12.95 27.19
CA CYS A 54 -6.68 -12.20 27.68
C CYS A 54 -7.49 -13.04 28.65
N LEU A 55 -7.73 -14.31 28.34
CA LEU A 55 -8.47 -15.22 29.22
C LEU A 55 -7.77 -15.39 30.55
N TRP A 56 -6.47 -15.63 30.55
CA TRP A 56 -5.65 -15.77 31.76
C TRP A 56 -5.69 -14.51 32.62
N LEU A 57 -5.58 -13.32 32.04
CA LEU A 57 -5.65 -12.03 32.75
C LEU A 57 -7.00 -11.80 33.39
N VAL A 58 -8.11 -12.21 32.75
CA VAL A 58 -9.44 -12.11 33.36
C VAL A 58 -9.59 -13.04 34.53
N GLN A 59 -9.06 -14.25 34.47
CA GLN A 59 -9.19 -15.26 35.50
C GLN A 59 -8.33 -14.98 36.74
N ASN A 60 -7.12 -14.45 36.51
CA ASN A 60 -6.16 -14.21 37.59
C ASN A 60 -6.18 -12.76 38.10
N SER A 61 -7.19 -11.98 37.70
CA SER A 61 -7.36 -10.63 38.23
C SER A 61 -7.93 -10.64 39.62
N GLU A 62 -7.37 -9.79 40.49
CA GLU A 62 -7.94 -9.52 41.81
C GLU A 62 -9.25 -8.71 41.73
N LEU A 63 -9.52 -8.07 40.62
CA LEU A 63 -10.72 -7.32 40.33
C LEU A 63 -11.88 -8.24 39.96
N SER A 64 -13.05 -7.98 40.50
CA SER A 64 -14.26 -8.74 40.15
C SER A 64 -14.68 -8.61 38.69
N LYS A 65 -14.32 -7.51 38.00
CA LYS A 65 -14.63 -7.20 36.60
C LYS A 65 -13.46 -6.45 35.97
N PRO A 66 -12.33 -7.14 35.68
CA PRO A 66 -11.23 -6.51 34.97
C PRO A 66 -11.68 -6.14 33.54
N ARG A 67 -11.16 -5.05 32.99
CA ARG A 67 -11.41 -4.63 31.61
C ARG A 67 -10.11 -4.62 30.81
N LEU A 68 -10.13 -5.34 29.71
CA LEU A 68 -9.03 -5.44 28.78
C LEU A 68 -9.35 -4.74 27.47
N LEU A 69 -8.34 -4.20 26.83
CA LEU A 69 -8.44 -3.56 25.53
C LEU A 69 -7.43 -4.21 24.58
N LEU A 70 -7.93 -4.83 23.52
CA LEU A 70 -7.12 -5.45 22.48
C LEU A 70 -7.25 -4.64 21.17
N PHE A 71 -6.14 -4.09 20.73
CA PHE A 71 -6.04 -3.41 19.46
C PHE A 71 -5.57 -4.34 18.37
N THR A 72 -6.23 -4.26 17.20
CA THR A 72 -5.82 -4.90 15.96
C THR A 72 -5.61 -3.87 14.87
N PHE A 73 -4.84 -4.22 13.83
CA PHE A 73 -4.51 -3.30 12.76
C PHE A 73 -5.66 -3.13 11.75
N THR A 74 -6.42 -4.20 11.45
CA THR A 74 -7.48 -4.19 10.45
C THR A 74 -8.86 -4.52 11.03
N LYS A 75 -9.92 -4.07 10.33
CA LYS A 75 -11.31 -4.47 10.66
C LYS A 75 -11.50 -5.98 10.55
N ALA A 76 -10.96 -6.60 9.49
CA ALA A 76 -11.05 -8.04 9.28
C ALA A 76 -10.42 -8.84 10.44
N ALA A 77 -9.24 -8.45 10.93
CA ALA A 77 -8.60 -9.08 12.10
C ALA A 77 -9.45 -8.89 13.37
N ARG A 78 -10.04 -7.70 13.55
CA ARG A 78 -10.97 -7.43 14.67
C ARG A 78 -12.18 -8.38 14.63
N ASP A 79 -12.81 -8.54 13.48
CA ASP A 79 -14.03 -9.31 13.35
C ASP A 79 -13.77 -10.81 13.48
N GLU A 80 -12.63 -11.30 12.98
CA GLU A 80 -12.16 -12.66 13.21
C GLU A 80 -11.89 -12.94 14.71
N LEU A 81 -11.22 -12.01 15.40
CA LEU A 81 -10.99 -12.13 16.84
C LEU A 81 -12.31 -12.13 17.62
N ARG A 82 -13.26 -11.27 17.26
CA ARG A 82 -14.60 -11.25 17.89
C ARG A 82 -15.36 -12.54 17.68
N LYS A 83 -15.31 -13.10 16.46
CA LYS A 83 -15.90 -14.40 16.16
C LYS A 83 -15.32 -15.50 17.04
N ARG A 84 -14.00 -15.57 17.17
CA ARG A 84 -13.32 -16.55 18.05
C ARG A 84 -13.69 -16.35 19.53
N MET A 85 -13.79 -15.10 19.98
CA MET A 85 -14.22 -14.79 21.36
C MET A 85 -15.66 -15.22 21.67
N GLY A 86 -16.53 -15.35 20.65
CA GLY A 86 -17.89 -15.88 20.79
C GLY A 86 -17.96 -17.39 20.94
N THR A 87 -16.83 -18.10 20.84
CA THR A 87 -16.77 -19.56 20.96
C THR A 87 -16.16 -19.98 22.31
N GLN A 88 -16.47 -21.23 22.74
CA GLN A 88 -15.82 -21.81 23.89
C GLN A 88 -14.31 -21.97 23.62
N PRO A 89 -13.46 -21.71 24.60
CA PRO A 89 -13.76 -21.33 26.00
C PRO A 89 -13.75 -19.81 26.22
N PHE A 90 -13.57 -19.00 25.18
CA PHE A 90 -13.31 -17.55 25.28
C PHE A 90 -14.56 -16.73 25.65
N VAL A 91 -15.77 -17.29 25.41
CA VAL A 91 -17.04 -16.60 25.64
C VAL A 91 -17.18 -16.05 27.07
N ASN A 92 -16.58 -16.72 28.05
CA ASN A 92 -16.62 -16.30 29.47
C ASN A 92 -15.82 -15.01 29.74
N ALA A 93 -14.83 -14.69 28.90
CA ALA A 93 -14.05 -13.47 29.00
C ALA A 93 -14.58 -12.34 28.08
N GLN A 94 -15.56 -12.61 27.24
CA GLN A 94 -16.05 -11.67 26.23
C GLN A 94 -16.56 -10.35 26.84
N ALA A 95 -17.25 -10.41 27.96
CA ALA A 95 -17.76 -9.22 28.67
C ALA A 95 -16.66 -8.30 29.22
N ASN A 96 -15.44 -8.83 29.41
CA ASN A 96 -14.31 -8.14 29.97
C ASN A 96 -13.36 -7.57 28.91
N LEU A 97 -13.50 -7.97 27.65
CA LEU A 97 -12.58 -7.67 26.57
C LEU A 97 -13.24 -6.76 25.52
N SER A 98 -12.60 -5.64 25.25
CA SER A 98 -12.94 -4.76 24.12
C SER A 98 -11.95 -4.96 23.00
N ILE A 99 -12.39 -5.48 21.83
CA ILE A 99 -11.57 -5.67 20.62
C ILE A 99 -11.93 -4.58 19.61
N THR A 100 -10.93 -3.79 19.18
CA THR A 100 -11.14 -2.64 18.30
C THR A 100 -9.89 -2.32 17.48
N THR A 101 -10.03 -1.48 16.43
CA THR A 101 -8.89 -0.83 15.76
C THR A 101 -8.65 0.53 16.40
N LEU A 102 -7.42 1.09 16.22
CA LEU A 102 -7.10 2.44 16.71
C LEU A 102 -8.03 3.51 16.12
N ASN A 103 -8.35 3.43 14.82
CA ASN A 103 -9.31 4.34 14.20
C ASN A 103 -10.71 4.26 14.83
N SER A 104 -11.23 3.05 15.00
CA SER A 104 -12.57 2.86 15.59
C SER A 104 -12.62 3.32 17.07
N TYR A 105 -11.55 3.08 17.81
CA TYR A 105 -11.42 3.57 19.18
C TYR A 105 -11.35 5.09 19.22
N GLY A 106 -10.51 5.69 18.39
CA GLY A 106 -10.38 7.14 18.26
C GLY A 106 -11.71 7.79 17.88
N PHE A 107 -12.42 7.25 16.90
CA PHE A 107 -13.73 7.75 16.50
C PHE A 107 -14.76 7.71 17.64
N LYS A 108 -14.75 6.66 18.46
CA LYS A 108 -15.59 6.55 19.64
C LYS A 108 -15.32 7.67 20.65
N ILE A 109 -14.05 8.03 20.86
CA ILE A 109 -13.66 9.13 21.74
C ILE A 109 -14.16 10.47 21.19
N ILE A 110 -13.92 10.73 19.89
CA ILE A 110 -14.31 11.98 19.25
C ILE A 110 -15.82 12.21 19.33
N LYS A 111 -16.64 11.18 19.13
CA LYS A 111 -18.10 11.27 19.24
C LYS A 111 -18.61 11.75 20.60
N GLN A 112 -17.80 11.67 21.64
CA GLN A 112 -18.19 12.18 22.97
C GLN A 112 -18.10 13.71 23.08
N SER A 113 -17.30 14.35 22.24
CA SER A 113 -17.01 15.79 22.29
C SER A 113 -17.40 16.56 21.00
N MET A 114 -17.53 15.86 19.88
CA MET A 114 -17.86 16.42 18.57
C MET A 114 -19.25 15.96 18.15
N HIS A 115 -20.14 16.88 17.87
CA HIS A 115 -21.49 16.54 17.42
C HIS A 115 -21.48 16.12 15.94
N ASN A 116 -21.98 14.90 15.67
CA ASN A 116 -22.11 14.34 14.31
C ASN A 116 -20.86 14.48 13.41
N PRO A 117 -19.69 13.94 13.81
CA PRO A 117 -18.49 14.01 12.97
C PRO A 117 -18.70 13.30 11.63
N ARG A 118 -18.45 14.03 10.53
CA ARG A 118 -18.52 13.52 9.17
C ARG A 118 -17.14 13.10 8.71
N VAL A 119 -16.99 11.82 8.34
CA VAL A 119 -15.73 11.28 7.80
C VAL A 119 -15.65 11.58 6.31
N ILE A 120 -14.59 12.26 5.90
CA ILE A 120 -14.25 12.57 4.50
C ILE A 120 -13.24 11.53 4.03
N SER A 121 -13.68 10.53 3.27
CA SER A 121 -12.83 9.43 2.81
C SER A 121 -12.65 9.40 1.30
N GLN A 122 -13.69 9.74 0.53
CA GLN A 122 -13.69 9.66 -0.93
C GLN A 122 -13.12 10.92 -1.60
N LYS A 123 -12.56 10.77 -2.80
CA LYS A 123 -12.04 11.89 -3.62
C LYS A 123 -13.05 13.01 -3.80
N LYS A 124 -14.31 12.66 -4.12
CA LYS A 124 -15.41 13.62 -4.30
C LYS A 124 -15.71 14.41 -3.01
N GLU A 125 -15.64 13.74 -1.86
CA GLU A 125 -15.85 14.39 -0.55
C GLU A 125 -14.69 15.32 -0.20
N LYS A 126 -13.42 14.88 -0.41
CA LYS A 126 -12.23 15.71 -0.24
C LYS A 126 -12.28 16.96 -1.13
N TYR A 127 -12.67 16.78 -2.40
CA TYR A 127 -12.87 17.89 -3.32
C TYR A 127 -13.96 18.87 -2.83
N SER A 128 -15.12 18.35 -2.45
CA SER A 128 -16.23 19.15 -1.91
C SER A 128 -15.82 19.91 -0.64
N ALA A 129 -15.11 19.24 0.27
CA ALA A 129 -14.62 19.88 1.50
C ALA A 129 -13.61 20.99 1.18
N MET A 130 -12.70 20.79 0.23
CA MET A 130 -11.74 21.81 -0.19
C MET A 130 -12.44 23.02 -0.80
N GLN A 131 -13.43 22.81 -1.67
CA GLN A 131 -14.10 23.89 -2.39
C GLN A 131 -15.14 24.62 -1.54
N ASN A 132 -15.86 23.94 -0.68
CA ASN A 132 -16.97 24.51 0.06
C ASN A 132 -16.61 24.83 1.52
N THR A 133 -15.99 23.86 2.23
CA THR A 133 -15.70 24.03 3.66
C THR A 133 -14.43 24.86 3.87
N LEU A 134 -13.36 24.63 3.10
CA LEU A 134 -12.09 25.35 3.25
C LEU A 134 -11.98 26.63 2.43
N GLN A 135 -12.99 26.98 1.61
CA GLN A 135 -13.00 28.23 0.86
C GLN A 135 -12.75 29.45 1.73
N PRO A 136 -13.41 29.63 2.90
CA PRO A 136 -13.17 30.79 3.77
C PRO A 136 -11.72 30.90 4.27
N ILE A 137 -10.96 29.80 4.24
CA ILE A 137 -9.56 29.75 4.67
C ILE A 137 -8.65 30.14 3.52
N TRP A 138 -8.68 29.39 2.39
CA TRP A 138 -7.75 29.67 1.30
C TRP A 138 -8.06 30.94 0.50
N MET A 139 -9.20 31.57 0.72
CA MET A 139 -9.52 32.89 0.16
C MET A 139 -8.93 34.05 0.95
N LYS A 140 -8.37 33.84 2.14
CA LYS A 140 -7.75 34.88 2.94
C LYS A 140 -6.48 35.42 2.26
N PRO A 141 -6.17 36.73 2.45
CA PRO A 141 -5.00 37.38 1.83
C PRO A 141 -3.66 36.67 2.17
N GLU A 142 -3.54 36.12 3.38
CA GLU A 142 -2.34 35.41 3.84
C GLU A 142 -2.09 34.10 3.10
N PHE A 143 -3.08 33.59 2.36
CA PHE A 143 -3.00 32.34 1.60
C PHE A 143 -3.15 32.54 0.08
N GLU A 144 -2.63 33.66 -0.46
CA GLU A 144 -2.76 34.01 -1.87
C GLU A 144 -2.23 32.95 -2.83
N ASN A 145 -1.16 32.21 -2.45
CA ASN A 145 -0.64 31.10 -3.26
C ASN A 145 -1.65 29.96 -3.37
N PHE A 146 -2.33 29.62 -2.28
CA PHE A 146 -3.39 28.59 -2.28
C PHE A 146 -4.62 29.07 -3.05
N LYS A 147 -4.96 30.35 -2.97
CA LYS A 147 -6.03 30.95 -3.73
C LYS A 147 -5.78 30.82 -5.23
N LYS A 148 -4.59 31.17 -5.71
CA LYS A 148 -4.19 30.98 -7.12
C LYS A 148 -4.27 29.52 -7.54
N LEU A 149 -3.73 28.60 -6.74
CA LEU A 149 -3.73 27.16 -6.98
C LEU A 149 -5.16 26.59 -7.07
N LEU A 150 -6.03 26.96 -6.12
CA LEU A 150 -7.37 26.36 -5.96
C LEU A 150 -8.48 27.07 -6.77
N THR A 151 -8.21 28.22 -7.38
CA THR A 151 -9.15 28.89 -8.30
C THR A 151 -9.02 28.47 -9.76
N HIS A 152 -7.86 27.95 -10.20
CA HIS A 152 -7.64 27.51 -11.59
C HIS A 152 -8.37 26.20 -11.89
N ALA A 153 -9.27 26.21 -12.87
CA ALA A 153 -10.21 25.11 -13.16
C ALA A 153 -9.54 23.74 -13.42
N ASN A 154 -8.40 23.70 -14.11
CA ASN A 154 -7.72 22.45 -14.49
C ASN A 154 -6.84 21.84 -13.36
N LYS A 155 -6.51 22.62 -12.33
CA LYS A 155 -5.66 22.15 -11.20
C LYS A 155 -6.47 21.85 -9.93
N LYS A 156 -7.72 22.30 -9.84
CA LYS A 156 -8.55 22.28 -8.60
C LYS A 156 -8.70 20.93 -7.92
N THR A 157 -9.09 19.91 -8.68
CA THR A 157 -9.47 18.60 -8.10
C THR A 157 -8.25 17.90 -7.52
N LYS A 158 -7.17 17.90 -8.28
CA LYS A 158 -5.92 17.22 -7.91
C LYS A 158 -5.21 17.93 -6.75
N ALA A 159 -5.08 19.26 -6.82
CA ALA A 159 -4.42 20.03 -5.76
C ALA A 159 -5.12 19.86 -4.40
N GLY A 160 -6.46 19.91 -4.38
CA GLY A 160 -7.22 19.70 -3.14
C GLY A 160 -7.02 18.32 -2.54
N GLU A 161 -7.02 17.27 -3.35
CA GLU A 161 -6.76 15.89 -2.90
C GLU A 161 -5.34 15.76 -2.34
N THR A 162 -4.34 16.28 -3.06
CA THR A 162 -2.93 16.26 -2.64
C THR A 162 -2.71 16.98 -1.31
N LEU A 163 -3.35 18.12 -1.07
CA LEU A 163 -3.25 18.85 0.20
C LEU A 163 -3.84 18.05 1.38
N PHE A 164 -4.93 17.30 1.17
CA PHE A 164 -5.44 16.36 2.18
C PHE A 164 -4.47 15.22 2.47
N GLU A 165 -3.84 14.64 1.43
CA GLU A 165 -2.85 13.57 1.59
C GLU A 165 -1.64 14.04 2.39
N ILE A 166 -1.09 15.24 2.08
CA ILE A 166 0.02 15.83 2.84
C ILE A 166 -0.40 16.06 4.30
N SER A 167 -1.61 16.57 4.52
CA SER A 167 -2.15 16.78 5.87
C SER A 167 -2.22 15.47 6.68
N ASP A 168 -2.76 14.41 6.08
CA ASP A 168 -2.87 13.11 6.72
C ASP A 168 -1.48 12.48 6.97
N THR A 169 -0.52 12.67 6.03
CA THR A 169 0.86 12.24 6.21
C THR A 169 1.53 12.95 7.38
N LEU A 170 1.44 14.27 7.48
CA LEU A 170 2.00 15.00 8.63
C LEU A 170 1.44 14.49 9.97
N LYS A 171 0.13 14.26 10.04
CA LYS A 171 -0.50 13.69 11.25
C LYS A 171 0.01 12.29 11.56
N SER A 172 0.08 11.41 10.57
CA SER A 172 0.57 10.04 10.75
C SER A 172 2.03 9.98 11.21
N LEU A 173 2.84 10.96 10.78
CA LEU A 173 4.21 11.17 11.23
C LEU A 173 4.32 11.86 12.61
N GLY A 174 3.20 12.14 13.26
CA GLY A 174 3.16 12.69 14.62
C GLY A 174 3.30 14.21 14.70
N PHE A 175 3.25 14.94 13.60
CA PHE A 175 3.24 16.40 13.65
C PHE A 175 1.95 16.92 14.31
N ARG A 176 2.09 17.93 15.15
CA ARG A 176 0.97 18.50 15.92
C ARG A 176 0.73 19.95 15.54
N HIS A 177 -0.43 20.23 14.92
CA HIS A 177 -0.80 21.58 14.49
C HIS A 177 -0.92 22.56 15.67
N ASP A 178 -1.23 22.09 16.86
CA ASP A 178 -1.43 22.90 18.08
C ASP A 178 -0.11 23.16 18.85
N LYS A 179 0.95 22.39 18.63
CA LYS A 179 2.24 22.52 19.34
C LYS A 179 3.39 23.10 18.51
N LEU A 180 3.31 23.10 17.18
CA LEU A 180 4.35 23.68 16.32
C LEU A 180 4.34 25.22 16.39
N LYS A 181 5.02 25.77 17.38
CA LYS A 181 5.07 27.25 17.59
C LYS A 181 6.26 27.87 16.90
N THR A 182 7.38 27.18 16.80
CA THR A 182 8.63 27.65 16.23
C THR A 182 9.11 26.77 15.08
N PHE A 183 9.95 27.33 14.19
CA PHE A 183 10.61 26.57 13.15
C PHE A 183 11.51 25.46 13.73
N GLU A 184 12.19 25.73 14.83
CA GLU A 184 13.08 24.75 15.47
C GLU A 184 12.34 23.52 15.97
N GLU A 185 11.13 23.68 16.58
CA GLU A 185 10.28 22.54 16.96
C GLU A 185 9.87 21.69 15.74
N PHE A 186 9.59 22.34 14.61
CA PHE A 186 9.25 21.67 13.36
C PHE A 186 10.43 20.91 12.78
N SER A 187 11.61 21.57 12.67
CA SER A 187 12.83 21.00 12.12
C SER A 187 13.32 19.80 12.96
N ASN A 188 13.35 19.93 14.29
CA ASN A 188 13.74 18.84 15.18
C ASN A 188 12.83 17.61 15.02
N HIS A 189 11.53 17.82 14.81
CA HIS A 189 10.63 16.70 14.56
C HIS A 189 10.85 16.06 13.19
N PHE A 190 11.16 16.86 12.17
CA PHE A 190 11.52 16.38 10.83
C PHE A 190 12.77 15.50 10.86
N GLU A 191 13.84 15.98 11.54
CA GLU A 191 15.08 15.22 11.73
C GLU A 191 14.84 13.91 12.51
N TYR A 192 14.00 13.96 13.56
CA TYR A 192 13.62 12.77 14.31
C TYR A 192 12.93 11.71 13.42
N ILE A 193 11.99 12.13 12.57
CA ILE A 193 11.29 11.22 11.64
C ILE A 193 12.25 10.68 10.57
N ALA A 194 13.15 11.51 10.04
CA ALA A 194 14.19 11.06 9.11
C ALA A 194 15.13 10.03 9.75
N GLY A 195 15.50 10.25 11.03
CA GLY A 195 16.31 9.33 11.84
C GLY A 195 15.62 7.99 12.17
N LEU A 196 14.29 7.94 12.08
CA LEU A 196 13.54 6.67 12.14
C LEU A 196 13.53 5.92 10.79
N GLY A 197 14.27 6.41 9.78
CA GLY A 197 14.33 5.82 8.44
C GLY A 197 13.14 6.19 7.54
N MET A 198 12.41 7.25 7.86
CA MET A 198 11.24 7.70 7.09
C MET A 198 11.58 8.85 6.13
N GLY A 199 12.85 9.12 5.87
CA GLY A 199 13.28 10.22 4.98
C GLY A 199 12.73 10.11 3.57
N GLN A 200 12.64 8.91 3.02
CA GLN A 200 12.03 8.67 1.71
C GLN A 200 10.53 9.06 1.69
N LEU A 201 9.80 8.74 2.75
CA LEU A 201 8.40 9.10 2.88
C LEU A 201 8.23 10.63 2.96
N ILE A 202 9.09 11.32 3.70
CA ILE A 202 9.12 12.78 3.77
C ILE A 202 9.30 13.38 2.37
N VAL A 203 10.31 12.95 1.63
CA VAL A 203 10.56 13.45 0.27
C VAL A 203 9.36 13.23 -0.62
N LYS A 204 8.85 12.02 -0.66
CA LYS A 204 7.82 11.61 -1.61
C LYS A 204 6.45 12.20 -1.28
N GLU A 205 6.02 12.10 -0.03
CA GLU A 205 4.66 12.43 0.37
C GLU A 205 4.48 13.88 0.81
N ILE A 206 5.56 14.58 1.12
CA ILE A 206 5.50 15.96 1.57
C ILE A 206 6.21 16.88 0.58
N LEU A 207 7.54 16.74 0.46
CA LEU A 207 8.36 17.71 -0.28
C LEU A 207 8.06 17.69 -1.79
N THR A 208 8.04 16.52 -2.42
CA THR A 208 7.74 16.40 -3.86
C THR A 208 6.34 16.91 -4.17
N LYS A 209 5.33 16.53 -3.36
CA LYS A 209 3.95 17.00 -3.55
C LYS A 209 3.80 18.51 -3.38
N LEU A 210 4.46 19.10 -2.39
CA LEU A 210 4.44 20.57 -2.20
C LEU A 210 5.17 21.31 -3.32
N SER A 211 6.28 20.76 -3.83
CA SER A 211 7.02 21.28 -4.97
C SER A 211 6.21 21.18 -6.27
N GLU A 212 5.51 20.06 -6.53
CA GLU A 212 4.61 19.92 -7.68
C GLU A 212 3.43 20.90 -7.66
N LEU A 213 3.06 21.39 -6.49
CA LEU A 213 2.03 22.42 -6.30
C LEU A 213 2.58 23.85 -6.32
N ASP A 214 3.86 24.04 -6.59
CA ASP A 214 4.57 25.34 -6.54
C ASP A 214 4.45 26.05 -5.16
N ILE A 215 4.32 25.29 -4.06
CA ILE A 215 4.25 25.80 -2.68
C ILE A 215 5.65 25.96 -2.10
N ILE A 216 6.57 25.09 -2.48
CA ILE A 216 8.00 25.16 -2.15
C ILE A 216 8.83 25.07 -3.43
N SER A 217 10.09 25.46 -3.33
CA SER A 217 11.07 25.37 -4.43
C SER A 217 11.23 23.92 -4.94
N PRO A 218 11.64 23.75 -6.23
CA PRO A 218 11.99 22.43 -6.76
C PRO A 218 13.07 21.75 -5.92
N ILE A 219 12.88 20.46 -5.61
CA ILE A 219 13.79 19.74 -4.73
C ILE A 219 15.06 19.36 -5.49
N ASP A 220 16.21 19.76 -4.95
CA ASP A 220 17.52 19.37 -5.47
C ASP A 220 17.77 17.87 -5.30
N LYS A 221 18.43 17.26 -6.31
CA LYS A 221 18.77 15.83 -6.28
C LYS A 221 19.62 15.45 -5.06
N THR A 222 20.50 16.34 -4.62
CA THR A 222 21.33 16.13 -3.43
C THR A 222 20.47 16.03 -2.17
N ALA A 223 19.49 16.92 -2.02
CA ALA A 223 18.54 16.85 -0.90
C ALA A 223 17.72 15.57 -0.91
N VAL A 224 17.28 15.12 -2.09
CA VAL A 224 16.58 13.83 -2.21
C VAL A 224 17.44 12.68 -1.70
N VAL A 225 18.69 12.57 -2.15
CA VAL A 225 19.62 11.51 -1.71
C VAL A 225 19.87 11.59 -0.20
N LEU A 226 20.06 12.80 0.33
CA LEU A 226 20.31 13.01 1.77
C LEU A 226 19.13 12.56 2.64
N PHE A 227 17.91 12.90 2.28
CA PHE A 227 16.72 12.42 3.00
C PHE A 227 16.53 10.90 2.86
N HIS A 228 16.79 10.35 1.66
CA HIS A 228 16.68 8.90 1.43
C HIS A 228 17.65 8.09 2.28
N LYS A 229 18.87 8.59 2.45
CA LYS A 229 19.95 7.91 3.16
C LYS A 229 20.28 8.55 4.51
N PHE A 230 19.40 9.37 5.05
CA PHE A 230 19.64 10.15 6.27
C PHE A 230 20.12 9.28 7.43
N GLU A 231 19.43 8.17 7.68
CA GLU A 231 19.74 7.22 8.76
C GLU A 231 21.12 6.58 8.60
N GLU A 232 21.57 6.32 7.37
CA GLU A 232 22.87 5.70 7.07
C GLU A 232 24.00 6.74 6.99
N LEU A 233 23.77 7.88 6.34
CA LEU A 233 24.81 8.86 6.04
C LEU A 233 25.11 9.80 7.19
N MET A 234 24.11 10.31 7.88
CA MET A 234 24.33 11.40 8.86
C MET A 234 25.12 10.97 10.09
N PRO A 235 24.92 9.76 10.69
CA PRO A 235 25.73 9.33 11.82
C PRO A 235 27.22 9.22 11.51
N GLU A 236 27.58 8.76 10.30
CA GLU A 236 28.96 8.61 9.87
C GLU A 236 29.59 9.94 9.50
N LEU A 237 28.89 10.77 8.70
CA LEU A 237 29.35 12.10 8.33
C LEU A 237 29.58 13.00 9.54
N SER A 238 28.71 12.92 10.54
CA SER A 238 28.87 13.69 11.78
C SER A 238 30.13 13.32 12.55
N LYS A 239 30.60 12.08 12.44
CA LYS A 239 31.83 11.61 13.08
C LYS A 239 33.06 11.90 12.25
N GLN A 240 33.03 11.66 10.94
CA GLN A 240 34.18 11.70 10.05
C GLN A 240 34.39 13.09 9.44
N GLU A 241 33.30 13.76 9.04
CA GLU A 241 33.32 15.05 8.36
C GLU A 241 32.27 16.03 8.93
N PRO A 242 32.44 16.56 10.15
CA PRO A 242 31.42 17.41 10.81
C PRO A 242 31.07 18.67 10.02
N ASN A 243 32.00 19.25 9.28
CA ASN A 243 31.79 20.46 8.47
C ASN A 243 30.87 20.14 7.26
N LEU A 244 31.02 18.99 6.61
CA LEU A 244 30.18 18.54 5.53
C LEU A 244 28.79 18.21 6.05
N SER A 245 28.69 17.45 7.15
CA SER A 245 27.46 17.16 7.84
C SER A 245 26.66 18.43 8.14
N SER A 246 27.30 19.46 8.70
CA SER A 246 26.65 20.74 9.01
C SER A 246 26.13 21.47 7.76
N LYS A 247 26.86 21.43 6.64
CA LYS A 247 26.41 22.03 5.38
C LYS A 247 25.21 21.28 4.78
N LEU A 248 25.20 19.96 4.87
CA LEU A 248 24.10 19.12 4.38
C LEU A 248 22.86 19.30 5.22
N LEU A 249 22.99 19.37 6.53
CA LEU A 249 21.86 19.71 7.42
C LEU A 249 21.30 21.10 7.12
N ALA A 250 22.16 22.10 6.83
CA ALA A 250 21.71 23.41 6.44
C ALA A 250 20.88 23.41 5.14
N LEU A 251 21.28 22.58 4.15
CA LEU A 251 20.50 22.37 2.92
C LEU A 251 19.10 21.80 3.22
N LEU A 252 19.03 20.74 4.03
CA LEU A 252 17.75 20.12 4.42
C LEU A 252 16.87 21.11 5.18
N ARG A 253 17.43 21.84 6.13
CA ARG A 253 16.71 22.89 6.89
C ARG A 253 16.17 24.01 6.01
N GLY A 254 16.78 24.26 4.84
CA GLY A 254 16.24 25.17 3.84
C GLY A 254 14.85 24.75 3.36
N TYR A 255 14.70 23.49 2.95
CA TYR A 255 13.37 22.94 2.54
C TYR A 255 12.39 22.86 3.70
N GLU A 256 12.83 22.44 4.88
CA GLU A 256 12.02 22.42 6.08
C GLU A 256 11.47 23.82 6.40
N LYS A 257 12.28 24.86 6.24
CA LYS A 257 11.89 26.25 6.45
C LYS A 257 10.83 26.68 5.43
N GLU A 258 10.99 26.34 4.15
CA GLU A 258 9.98 26.63 3.14
C GLU A 258 8.64 25.92 3.46
N VAL A 259 8.66 24.67 3.88
CA VAL A 259 7.44 23.96 4.32
C VAL A 259 6.82 24.65 5.52
N TYR A 260 7.63 25.03 6.53
CA TYR A 260 7.16 25.67 7.73
C TYR A 260 6.53 27.05 7.45
N GLU A 261 7.14 27.86 6.60
CA GLU A 261 6.70 29.21 6.27
C GLU A 261 5.49 29.19 5.30
N ASN A 262 5.54 28.35 4.28
CA ASN A 262 4.58 28.40 3.17
C ASN A 262 3.38 27.45 3.33
N TYR A 263 3.53 26.29 4.04
CA TYR A 263 2.46 25.30 4.15
C TYR A 263 1.88 25.17 5.56
N ILE A 264 2.69 25.17 6.60
CA ILE A 264 2.23 24.90 7.97
C ILE A 264 1.16 25.90 8.46
N PRO A 265 1.21 27.22 8.16
CA PRO A 265 0.13 28.15 8.55
C PRO A 265 -1.21 27.77 7.91
N PHE A 266 -1.22 27.41 6.63
CA PHE A 266 -2.41 26.93 5.93
C PHE A 266 -2.92 25.61 6.52
N TRP A 267 -2.04 24.65 6.79
CA TRP A 267 -2.35 23.38 7.40
C TRP A 267 -3.02 23.54 8.77
N LYS A 268 -2.49 24.42 9.62
CA LYS A 268 -3.07 24.74 10.93
C LYS A 268 -4.47 25.33 10.81
N ALA A 269 -4.62 26.37 10.00
CA ALA A 269 -5.90 27.05 9.81
C ALA A 269 -6.97 26.12 9.22
N SER A 270 -6.58 25.30 8.24
CA SER A 270 -7.46 24.34 7.59
C SER A 270 -7.94 23.25 8.57
N ASN A 271 -7.04 22.66 9.36
CA ASN A 271 -7.42 21.66 10.35
C ASN A 271 -8.35 22.23 11.43
N GLN A 272 -8.04 23.41 11.98
CA GLN A 272 -8.91 24.07 12.96
C GLN A 272 -10.32 24.29 12.41
N HIS A 273 -10.41 24.76 11.16
CA HIS A 273 -11.70 25.01 10.52
C HIS A 273 -12.49 23.74 10.23
N LEU A 274 -11.83 22.69 9.69
CA LEU A 274 -12.46 21.38 9.44
C LEU A 274 -13.00 20.77 10.75
N PHE A 275 -12.21 20.82 11.82
CA PHE A 275 -12.62 20.27 13.12
C PHE A 275 -13.78 21.05 13.73
N HIS A 276 -13.79 22.38 13.58
CA HIS A 276 -14.92 23.21 14.02
C HIS A 276 -16.21 22.87 13.25
N GLN A 277 -16.10 22.51 11.96
CA GLN A 277 -17.22 22.07 11.13
C GLN A 277 -17.54 20.57 11.25
N ALA A 278 -16.93 19.88 12.20
CA ALA A 278 -17.05 18.42 12.42
C ALA A 278 -16.72 17.57 11.17
N ASN A 279 -15.91 18.08 10.25
CA ASN A 279 -15.36 17.33 9.11
C ASN A 279 -14.00 16.75 9.49
N ILE A 280 -13.83 15.45 9.32
CA ILE A 280 -12.61 14.71 9.72
C ILE A 280 -12.21 13.73 8.64
N THR A 281 -10.90 13.49 8.48
CA THR A 281 -10.37 12.38 7.66
C THR A 281 -10.33 11.07 8.45
N LEU A 282 -9.94 9.98 7.81
CA LEU A 282 -9.70 8.72 8.53
C LEU A 282 -8.57 8.85 9.54
N GLU A 283 -7.52 9.60 9.21
CA GLU A 283 -6.37 9.83 10.10
C GLU A 283 -6.75 10.74 11.27
N ASP A 284 -7.67 11.69 11.08
CA ASP A 284 -8.20 12.55 12.13
C ASP A 284 -8.90 11.78 13.26
N GLN A 285 -9.43 10.60 12.97
CA GLN A 285 -10.03 9.77 14.03
C GLN A 285 -9.03 9.43 15.14
N LYS A 286 -7.79 9.13 14.78
CA LYS A 286 -6.71 8.87 15.76
C LYS A 286 -6.13 10.16 16.31
N TYR A 287 -5.89 11.12 15.41
CA TYR A 287 -5.23 12.37 15.71
C TYR A 287 -6.01 13.20 16.76
N LEU A 288 -7.30 13.42 16.56
CA LEU A 288 -8.15 14.17 17.49
C LEU A 288 -8.34 13.43 18.81
N ALA A 289 -8.45 12.09 18.77
CA ALA A 289 -8.52 11.31 19.99
C ALA A 289 -7.23 11.44 20.82
N TYR A 290 -6.06 11.41 20.14
CA TYR A 290 -4.78 11.66 20.79
C TYR A 290 -4.73 13.03 21.46
N LEU A 291 -5.11 14.10 20.73
CA LEU A 291 -5.12 15.46 21.28
C LEU A 291 -6.04 15.60 22.50
N GLN A 292 -7.23 14.99 22.46
CA GLN A 292 -8.19 15.03 23.58
C GLN A 292 -7.68 14.29 24.80
N ILE A 293 -7.11 13.10 24.61
CA ILE A 293 -6.58 12.29 25.72
C ILE A 293 -5.37 12.98 26.34
N GLU A 294 -4.47 13.54 25.53
CA GLU A 294 -3.29 14.23 26.02
C GLU A 294 -3.65 15.49 26.82
N LYS A 295 -4.60 16.29 26.34
CA LYS A 295 -5.12 17.44 27.07
C LYS A 295 -5.65 17.06 28.47
N ARG A 296 -6.34 15.94 28.58
CA ARG A 296 -6.82 15.41 29.86
C ARG A 296 -5.67 14.95 30.74
N LEU A 297 -4.66 14.30 30.17
CA LEU A 297 -3.44 13.91 30.90
C LEU A 297 -2.68 15.13 31.42
N GLU A 298 -2.52 16.17 30.61
CA GLU A 298 -1.89 17.44 31.03
C GLU A 298 -2.66 18.13 32.17
N ALA A 299 -4.00 17.96 32.19
CA ALA A 299 -4.85 18.42 33.28
C ALA A 299 -4.84 17.49 34.54
N GLY A 300 -4.07 16.39 34.52
CA GLY A 300 -4.02 15.40 35.62
C GLY A 300 -5.25 14.51 35.71
N GLU A 301 -6.10 14.48 34.68
CA GLU A 301 -7.31 13.66 34.68
C GLU A 301 -6.97 12.22 34.29
N PHE A 302 -7.44 11.25 35.05
CA PHE A 302 -7.27 9.83 34.78
C PHE A 302 -8.63 9.13 34.70
N THR A 303 -8.69 8.07 33.92
CA THR A 303 -9.88 7.22 33.90
C THR A 303 -9.96 6.40 35.17
N THR A 304 -11.09 6.47 35.87
CA THR A 304 -11.32 5.80 37.16
C THR A 304 -12.51 4.84 37.07
N GLY A 305 -12.64 3.98 38.09
CA GLY A 305 -13.78 3.08 38.27
C GLY A 305 -13.96 2.07 37.13
N GLY A 306 -15.18 1.69 36.82
CA GLY A 306 -15.54 0.69 35.84
C GLY A 306 -15.26 1.09 34.38
N GLY A 307 -14.84 2.34 34.10
CA GLY A 307 -14.40 2.81 32.80
C GLY A 307 -12.95 2.50 32.47
N ARG A 308 -12.12 2.20 33.46
CA ARG A 308 -10.67 2.03 33.34
C ARG A 308 -10.32 0.68 32.73
N PHE A 309 -9.41 0.69 31.72
CA PHE A 309 -8.75 -0.52 31.26
C PHE A 309 -7.51 -0.81 32.11
N GLN A 310 -7.39 -2.05 32.61
CA GLN A 310 -6.23 -2.50 33.38
C GLN A 310 -5.10 -2.95 32.48
N HIS A 311 -5.43 -3.63 31.37
CA HIS A 311 -4.47 -4.19 30.44
C HIS A 311 -4.81 -3.76 29.01
N ILE A 312 -3.79 -3.41 28.27
CA ILE A 312 -3.86 -3.08 26.85
C ILE A 312 -2.97 -4.04 26.09
N LEU A 313 -3.53 -4.72 25.10
CA LEU A 313 -2.78 -5.60 24.21
C LEU A 313 -2.83 -5.01 22.79
N VAL A 314 -1.71 -5.06 22.09
CA VAL A 314 -1.60 -4.52 20.72
C VAL A 314 -1.07 -5.61 19.81
N ASP A 315 -1.88 -6.02 18.84
CA ASP A 315 -1.50 -6.95 17.78
C ASP A 315 -0.88 -6.21 16.60
N GLU A 316 -0.04 -6.89 15.80
CA GLU A 316 0.69 -6.35 14.64
C GLU A 316 1.47 -5.06 14.97
N PHE A 317 2.13 -5.04 16.13
CA PHE A 317 2.81 -3.84 16.63
C PHE A 317 3.93 -3.33 15.70
N GLN A 318 4.50 -4.17 14.83
CA GLN A 318 5.49 -3.78 13.83
C GLN A 318 4.93 -2.85 12.73
N ASP A 319 3.61 -2.72 12.62
CA ASP A 319 2.94 -1.94 11.56
C ASP A 319 2.47 -0.55 12.04
N ILE A 320 2.75 -0.16 13.28
CA ILE A 320 2.33 1.13 13.82
C ILE A 320 3.22 2.28 13.32
N ASN A 321 2.60 3.45 13.15
CA ASN A 321 3.27 4.71 12.82
C ASN A 321 3.45 5.61 14.06
N PRO A 322 4.14 6.77 13.96
CA PRO A 322 4.34 7.69 15.10
C PRO A 322 3.05 8.16 15.78
N LEU A 323 1.98 8.42 15.03
CA LEU A 323 0.69 8.79 15.60
C LEU A 323 0.05 7.64 16.38
N ASP A 324 0.14 6.42 15.85
CA ASP A 324 -0.37 5.22 16.53
C ASP A 324 0.36 5.01 17.87
N LEU A 325 1.69 5.14 17.88
CA LEU A 325 2.49 5.07 19.10
C LEU A 325 2.08 6.15 20.12
N ALA A 326 1.94 7.40 19.65
CA ALA A 326 1.55 8.53 20.51
C ALA A 326 0.16 8.30 21.14
N LEU A 327 -0.81 7.85 20.35
CA LEU A 327 -2.15 7.53 20.82
C LEU A 327 -2.14 6.37 21.81
N LEU A 328 -1.40 5.29 21.54
CA LEU A 328 -1.27 4.14 22.46
C LEU A 328 -0.66 4.56 23.80
N ARG A 329 0.39 5.39 23.79
CA ARG A 329 0.99 5.95 25.00
C ARG A 329 -0.01 6.78 25.80
N ALA A 330 -0.78 7.64 25.13
CA ALA A 330 -1.81 8.46 25.76
C ALA A 330 -2.93 7.60 26.38
N ILE A 331 -3.40 6.56 25.65
CA ILE A 331 -4.41 5.62 26.17
C ILE A 331 -3.87 4.87 27.39
N ALA A 332 -2.62 4.39 27.34
CA ALA A 332 -2.01 3.74 28.49
C ALA A 332 -1.87 4.68 29.69
N GLY A 333 -1.41 5.90 29.45
CA GLY A 333 -1.24 6.93 30.50
C GLY A 333 -2.55 7.26 31.21
N ILE A 334 -3.61 7.57 30.45
CA ILE A 334 -4.90 7.97 31.04
C ILE A 334 -5.57 6.84 31.84
N ASN A 335 -5.30 5.59 31.45
CA ASN A 335 -5.79 4.40 32.17
C ASN A 335 -4.82 3.89 33.25
N LYS A 336 -3.59 4.43 33.32
CA LYS A 336 -2.48 3.86 34.12
C LYS A 336 -2.34 2.36 33.84
N ALA A 337 -2.42 1.98 32.58
CA ALA A 337 -2.38 0.60 32.11
C ALA A 337 -1.01 0.24 31.55
N LYS A 338 -0.57 -0.98 31.78
CA LYS A 338 0.59 -1.55 31.08
C LYS A 338 0.19 -2.06 29.70
N ILE A 339 1.14 -2.04 28.77
CA ILE A 339 0.92 -2.48 27.39
C ILE A 339 1.69 -3.76 27.12
N THR A 340 0.98 -4.81 26.69
CA THR A 340 1.54 -5.98 26.03
C THR A 340 1.55 -5.74 24.53
N ILE A 341 2.70 -5.86 23.90
CA ILE A 341 2.85 -5.72 22.44
C ILE A 341 3.15 -7.08 21.81
N ALA A 342 2.51 -7.36 20.69
CA ALA A 342 2.71 -8.59 19.94
C ALA A 342 2.90 -8.28 18.45
N GLY A 343 3.87 -8.97 17.84
CA GLY A 343 4.16 -8.77 16.43
C GLY A 343 5.31 -9.63 15.94
N ASP A 344 5.70 -9.39 14.69
CA ASP A 344 6.85 -10.02 14.06
C ASP A 344 7.61 -8.96 13.25
N ASP A 345 8.79 -8.57 13.73
CA ASP A 345 9.65 -7.59 13.06
C ASP A 345 10.06 -8.06 11.64
N ASP A 346 10.14 -9.38 11.42
CA ASP A 346 10.41 -9.96 10.11
C ASP A 346 9.22 -9.82 9.13
N GLN A 347 8.04 -9.40 9.60
CA GLN A 347 6.87 -9.07 8.79
C GLN A 347 6.54 -7.56 8.76
N ALA A 348 7.50 -6.70 9.14
CA ALA A 348 7.35 -5.24 9.02
C ALA A 348 7.49 -4.82 7.53
N ILE A 349 6.38 -4.60 6.84
CA ILE A 349 6.33 -4.30 5.40
C ILE A 349 5.51 -3.04 5.06
N PHE A 350 5.07 -2.26 6.05
CA PHE A 350 4.28 -1.05 5.86
C PHE A 350 5.07 0.23 6.12
N GLU A 351 6.40 0.21 5.94
CA GLU A 351 7.26 1.38 6.12
C GLU A 351 6.87 2.54 5.19
N TRP A 352 6.37 2.23 4.00
CA TRP A 352 5.84 3.22 3.06
C TRP A 352 4.60 4.00 3.58
N ARG A 353 3.95 3.53 4.65
CA ARG A 353 2.86 4.23 5.36
C ARG A 353 3.32 4.91 6.65
N GLY A 354 4.62 5.00 6.89
CA GLY A 354 5.20 5.55 8.10
C GLY A 354 5.28 4.57 9.27
N ALA A 355 5.05 3.27 9.05
CA ALA A 355 5.40 2.27 10.04
C ALA A 355 6.92 2.16 10.18
N THR A 356 7.41 1.75 11.33
CA THR A 356 8.82 1.49 11.54
C THR A 356 9.03 0.28 12.45
N PRO A 357 9.90 -0.67 12.05
CA PRO A 357 10.26 -1.78 12.92
C PRO A 357 10.96 -1.35 14.21
N SER A 358 11.54 -0.13 14.26
CA SER A 358 12.21 0.40 15.44
C SER A 358 11.36 0.32 16.71
N TYR A 359 10.03 0.47 16.57
CA TYR A 359 9.12 0.43 17.71
C TYR A 359 9.00 -0.96 18.35
N ILE A 360 8.98 -2.02 17.55
CA ILE A 360 8.97 -3.39 18.08
C ILE A 360 10.38 -3.89 18.45
N LEU A 361 11.41 -3.39 17.77
CA LEU A 361 12.80 -3.74 18.06
C LEU A 361 13.25 -3.19 19.41
N SER A 362 12.86 -1.97 19.78
CA SER A 362 13.28 -1.28 21.00
C SER A 362 12.11 -0.65 21.76
N PRO A 363 11.09 -1.41 22.19
CA PRO A 363 9.88 -0.84 22.80
C PRO A 363 10.15 -0.12 24.11
N GLY A 364 11.16 -0.54 24.87
CA GLY A 364 11.54 0.08 26.13
C GLY A 364 11.91 1.55 25.99
N THR A 365 12.61 1.92 24.93
CA THR A 365 12.96 3.30 24.61
C THR A 365 11.73 4.18 24.39
N HIS A 366 10.70 3.61 23.74
CA HIS A 366 9.50 4.34 23.35
C HIS A 366 8.44 4.43 24.45
N PHE A 367 8.31 3.41 25.30
CA PHE A 367 7.34 3.39 26.41
C PHE A 367 7.96 3.70 27.78
N GLN A 368 9.27 3.89 27.86
CA GLN A 368 10.02 4.10 29.12
C GLN A 368 9.76 3.00 30.16
N ASN A 369 9.59 1.77 29.70
CA ASN A 369 9.33 0.58 30.49
C ASN A 369 10.28 -0.54 30.13
N HIS A 370 10.57 -1.42 31.06
CA HIS A 370 11.32 -2.65 30.79
C HIS A 370 10.38 -3.70 30.21
N TYR A 371 10.63 -4.15 29.00
CA TYR A 371 9.85 -5.20 28.32
C TYR A 371 10.52 -6.56 28.43
N LYS A 372 9.81 -7.55 28.97
CA LYS A 372 10.21 -8.94 28.85
C LYS A 372 9.90 -9.46 27.47
N THR A 373 10.90 -9.94 26.76
CA THR A 373 10.71 -10.57 25.46
C THR A 373 10.41 -12.06 25.62
N ILE A 374 9.34 -12.50 24.96
CA ILE A 374 8.97 -13.91 24.80
C ILE A 374 8.85 -14.18 23.29
N VAL A 375 9.48 -15.25 22.82
CA VAL A 375 9.45 -15.69 21.42
C VAL A 375 8.61 -16.95 21.35
N LEU A 376 7.65 -16.99 20.42
CA LEU A 376 6.94 -18.23 20.09
C LEU A 376 7.85 -19.13 19.24
N SER A 377 8.12 -20.34 19.72
CA SER A 377 9.14 -21.23 19.16
C SER A 377 8.61 -22.25 18.15
N THR A 378 7.29 -22.36 17.97
CA THR A 378 6.69 -23.39 17.12
C THR A 378 5.84 -22.78 16.01
N ASN A 379 6.16 -23.11 14.75
CA ASN A 379 5.33 -22.74 13.59
C ASN A 379 4.34 -23.87 13.28
N TYR A 380 3.05 -23.58 13.38
CA TYR A 380 1.94 -24.51 13.15
C TYR A 380 1.36 -24.44 11.73
N ARG A 381 1.80 -23.48 10.92
CA ARG A 381 1.23 -23.22 9.59
C ARG A 381 1.94 -23.98 8.49
N SER A 382 3.26 -23.84 8.45
CA SER A 382 4.07 -24.20 7.29
C SER A 382 4.79 -25.51 7.47
N PRO A 383 4.96 -26.30 6.39
CA PRO A 383 5.83 -27.47 6.35
C PRO A 383 7.27 -27.15 6.76
N ARG A 384 8.02 -28.19 7.16
CA ARG A 384 9.36 -28.07 7.70
C ARG A 384 10.30 -27.30 6.78
N ASN A 385 10.39 -27.71 5.51
CA ASN A 385 11.30 -27.09 4.55
C ASN A 385 10.96 -25.63 4.24
N ILE A 386 9.69 -25.21 4.24
CA ILE A 386 9.31 -23.79 4.09
C ILE A 386 9.79 -22.97 5.29
N VAL A 387 9.66 -23.50 6.51
CA VAL A 387 10.16 -22.85 7.72
C VAL A 387 11.67 -22.66 7.66
N GLU A 388 12.41 -23.71 7.29
CA GLU A 388 13.87 -23.68 7.17
C GLU A 388 14.35 -22.68 6.11
N LEU A 389 13.74 -22.70 4.92
CA LEU A 389 14.08 -21.76 3.83
C LEU A 389 13.77 -20.32 4.19
N SER A 390 12.60 -20.07 4.76
CA SER A 390 12.20 -18.72 5.17
C SER A 390 13.09 -18.17 6.29
N LYS A 391 13.57 -19.04 7.19
CA LYS A 391 14.54 -18.69 8.23
C LYS A 391 15.89 -18.31 7.62
N LYS A 392 16.43 -19.11 6.70
CA LYS A 392 17.66 -18.79 5.96
C LYS A 392 17.56 -17.42 5.27
N LEU A 393 16.46 -17.16 4.55
CA LEU A 393 16.24 -15.91 3.86
C LEU A 393 16.30 -14.71 4.82
N ILE A 394 15.54 -14.76 5.92
CA ILE A 394 15.37 -13.58 6.77
C ILE A 394 16.58 -13.33 7.68
N GLU A 395 17.42 -14.34 7.92
CA GLU A 395 18.65 -14.19 8.69
C GLU A 395 19.72 -13.31 8.01
N HIS A 396 19.57 -13.02 6.72
CA HIS A 396 20.40 -12.03 6.02
C HIS A 396 20.07 -10.57 6.40
N ASN A 397 18.93 -10.30 7.06
CA ASN A 397 18.64 -8.99 7.62
C ASN A 397 19.39 -8.76 8.94
N GLN A 398 19.93 -7.57 9.12
CA GLN A 398 20.66 -7.19 10.32
C GLN A 398 19.74 -6.53 11.37
N ASN A 399 18.80 -5.67 10.91
CA ASN A 399 17.87 -4.97 11.79
C ASN A 399 16.66 -5.86 12.14
N ARG A 400 16.91 -6.85 12.98
CA ARG A 400 15.90 -7.79 13.46
C ARG A 400 16.24 -8.36 14.84
N VAL A 401 15.25 -8.92 15.51
CA VAL A 401 15.50 -9.73 16.71
C VAL A 401 15.76 -11.17 16.29
N ALA A 402 16.85 -11.75 16.73
CA ALA A 402 17.12 -13.17 16.50
C ALA A 402 16.02 -14.02 17.17
N LYS A 403 15.39 -14.89 16.40
CA LYS A 403 14.28 -15.76 16.84
C LYS A 403 14.63 -17.21 16.48
N ASP A 404 14.55 -18.10 17.43
CA ASP A 404 14.66 -19.53 17.17
C ASP A 404 13.27 -20.15 17.18
N PHE A 405 12.87 -20.74 16.06
CA PHE A 405 11.58 -21.41 15.89
C PHE A 405 11.71 -22.56 14.91
N THR A 406 10.88 -23.57 15.11
CA THR A 406 10.86 -24.79 14.29
C THR A 406 9.44 -25.08 13.80
N ALA A 407 9.32 -25.87 12.73
CA ALA A 407 8.03 -26.34 12.28
C ALA A 407 7.45 -27.38 13.23
N HIS A 408 6.15 -27.30 13.48
CA HIS A 408 5.38 -28.38 14.10
C HIS A 408 5.19 -29.57 13.13
N ALA A 409 4.97 -29.24 11.85
CA ALA A 409 4.78 -30.22 10.80
C ALA A 409 6.12 -30.94 10.49
N THR A 410 6.06 -32.25 10.32
CA THR A 410 7.21 -33.09 9.96
C THR A 410 7.32 -33.33 8.46
N ASN A 411 6.25 -33.11 7.70
CA ASN A 411 6.22 -33.21 6.24
C ASN A 411 6.86 -32.01 5.57
N ASP A 412 7.32 -32.22 4.33
CA ASP A 412 7.85 -31.18 3.48
C ASP A 412 6.82 -30.75 2.44
N ALA A 413 6.88 -29.49 2.02
CA ALA A 413 6.16 -28.97 0.87
C ALA A 413 6.87 -29.33 -0.43
N HIS A 414 6.12 -29.38 -1.52
CA HIS A 414 6.73 -29.41 -2.86
C HIS A 414 7.20 -27.99 -3.20
N ILE A 415 8.50 -27.85 -3.52
CA ILE A 415 9.12 -26.59 -3.87
C ILE A 415 9.78 -26.74 -5.24
N GLU A 416 9.46 -25.85 -6.17
CA GLU A 416 9.93 -25.94 -7.55
C GLU A 416 10.19 -24.53 -8.12
N VAL A 417 11.29 -24.41 -8.89
CA VAL A 417 11.59 -23.23 -9.71
C VAL A 417 11.29 -23.55 -11.16
N ILE A 418 10.38 -22.79 -11.76
CA ILE A 418 10.02 -22.89 -13.17
C ILE A 418 10.69 -21.74 -13.91
N ARG A 419 11.72 -22.04 -14.70
CA ARG A 419 12.46 -21.06 -15.48
C ARG A 419 12.05 -21.12 -16.94
N ARG A 420 11.77 -19.95 -17.53
CA ARG A 420 11.31 -19.83 -18.92
C ARG A 420 12.05 -18.71 -19.65
N PRO A 421 12.27 -18.84 -20.97
CA PRO A 421 13.04 -17.85 -21.73
C PRO A 421 12.35 -16.50 -21.85
N THR A 422 11.01 -16.45 -21.81
CA THR A 422 10.22 -15.22 -21.98
C THR A 422 9.01 -15.18 -21.05
N VAL A 423 8.49 -13.97 -20.80
CA VAL A 423 7.26 -13.75 -20.02
C VAL A 423 6.07 -14.50 -20.63
N THR A 424 5.94 -14.52 -21.95
CA THR A 424 4.85 -15.24 -22.63
C THR A 424 4.88 -16.74 -22.32
N LYS A 425 6.05 -17.37 -22.35
CA LYS A 425 6.22 -18.79 -21.99
C LYS A 425 5.97 -19.02 -20.50
N ALA A 426 6.47 -18.12 -19.64
CA ALA A 426 6.24 -18.17 -18.21
C ALA A 426 4.74 -18.07 -17.87
N MET A 427 4.01 -17.17 -18.53
CA MET A 427 2.56 -17.04 -18.38
C MET A 427 1.81 -18.31 -18.80
N GLN A 428 2.20 -18.92 -19.92
CA GLN A 428 1.60 -20.18 -20.36
C GLN A 428 1.80 -21.29 -19.31
N SER A 429 3.05 -21.54 -18.92
CA SER A 429 3.37 -22.56 -17.90
C SER A 429 2.67 -22.29 -16.57
N THR A 430 2.60 -21.03 -16.14
CA THR A 430 1.89 -20.64 -14.91
C THR A 430 0.39 -20.91 -15.02
N THR A 431 -0.23 -20.61 -16.16
CA THR A 431 -1.67 -20.83 -16.38
C THR A 431 -2.00 -22.32 -16.37
N GLU A 432 -1.16 -23.16 -17.00
CA GLU A 432 -1.29 -24.62 -16.97
C GLU A 432 -1.14 -25.17 -15.54
N LEU A 433 -0.13 -24.70 -14.79
CA LEU A 433 0.10 -25.04 -13.40
C LEU A 433 -1.10 -24.68 -12.51
N VAL A 434 -1.61 -23.45 -12.62
CA VAL A 434 -2.79 -23.00 -11.88
C VAL A 434 -3.99 -23.88 -12.18
N THR A 435 -4.24 -24.17 -13.46
CA THR A 435 -5.36 -25.01 -13.90
C THR A 435 -5.29 -26.41 -13.30
N ARG A 436 -4.09 -27.00 -13.26
CA ARG A 436 -3.83 -28.29 -12.62
C ARG A 436 -4.13 -28.25 -11.12
N LEU A 437 -3.53 -27.27 -10.41
CA LEU A 437 -3.70 -27.14 -8.96
C LEU A 437 -5.15 -26.90 -8.54
N LEU A 438 -5.91 -26.12 -9.32
CA LEU A 438 -7.35 -25.89 -9.09
C LEU A 438 -8.17 -27.16 -9.29
N LYS A 439 -7.86 -27.99 -10.31
CA LYS A 439 -8.51 -29.30 -10.53
C LYS A 439 -8.25 -30.29 -9.38
N GLU A 440 -7.09 -30.19 -8.74
CA GLU A 440 -6.74 -30.96 -7.55
C GLU A 440 -7.42 -30.44 -6.27
N GLY A 441 -8.25 -29.38 -6.36
CA GLY A 441 -8.98 -28.80 -5.25
C GLY A 441 -8.16 -27.87 -4.35
N ASN A 442 -6.97 -27.44 -4.78
CA ASN A 442 -6.12 -26.55 -4.00
C ASN A 442 -6.62 -25.12 -4.07
N ARG A 443 -6.42 -24.39 -2.98
CA ARG A 443 -6.54 -22.94 -2.93
C ARG A 443 -5.21 -22.30 -3.34
N VAL A 444 -5.20 -21.59 -4.47
CA VAL A 444 -4.00 -21.11 -5.15
C VAL A 444 -3.86 -19.60 -5.03
N ALA A 445 -2.68 -19.09 -4.73
CA ALA A 445 -2.35 -17.68 -4.83
C ALA A 445 -1.23 -17.43 -5.85
N LEU A 446 -1.48 -16.52 -6.80
CA LEU A 446 -0.44 -15.86 -7.57
C LEU A 446 0.00 -14.62 -6.80
N ILE A 447 1.26 -14.60 -6.39
CA ILE A 447 1.82 -13.48 -5.64
C ILE A 447 2.87 -12.78 -6.48
N SER A 448 2.67 -11.48 -6.68
CA SER A 448 3.59 -10.62 -7.42
C SER A 448 4.18 -9.53 -6.52
N ARG A 449 5.26 -8.91 -7.00
CA ARG A 449 5.80 -7.70 -6.37
C ARG A 449 4.99 -6.46 -6.77
N LYS A 450 4.54 -6.39 -8.02
CA LYS A 450 3.82 -5.27 -8.63
C LYS A 450 2.49 -5.73 -9.23
N ARG A 451 1.49 -4.86 -9.26
CA ARG A 451 0.18 -5.16 -9.84
C ARG A 451 0.23 -5.39 -11.35
N SER A 452 1.09 -4.65 -12.06
CA SER A 452 1.29 -4.80 -13.51
C SER A 452 1.53 -6.24 -13.94
N GLN A 453 2.23 -7.02 -13.11
CA GLN A 453 2.49 -8.45 -13.36
C GLN A 453 1.21 -9.30 -13.33
N LEU A 454 0.19 -8.91 -12.58
CA LEU A 454 -1.06 -9.67 -12.41
C LEU A 454 -2.10 -9.41 -13.50
N ILE A 455 -2.06 -8.23 -14.12
CA ILE A 455 -3.06 -7.81 -15.12
C ILE A 455 -3.18 -8.80 -16.27
N PRO A 456 -2.09 -9.28 -16.88
CA PRO A 456 -2.17 -10.26 -17.97
C PRO A 456 -2.82 -11.58 -17.53
N TYR A 457 -2.52 -12.05 -16.32
CA TYR A 457 -3.15 -13.27 -15.78
C TYR A 457 -4.65 -13.09 -15.53
N GLN A 458 -5.09 -11.90 -15.09
CA GLN A 458 -6.50 -11.60 -14.91
C GLN A 458 -7.25 -11.67 -16.26
N ILE A 459 -6.68 -11.10 -17.32
CA ILE A 459 -7.25 -11.18 -18.67
C ILE A 459 -7.27 -12.63 -19.16
N THR A 460 -6.16 -13.37 -18.97
CA THR A 460 -6.05 -14.77 -19.38
C THR A 460 -7.05 -15.68 -18.68
N PHE A 461 -7.17 -15.57 -17.34
CA PHE A 461 -8.11 -16.40 -16.60
C PHE A 461 -9.57 -16.02 -16.91
N ALA A 462 -9.88 -14.74 -17.09
CA ALA A 462 -11.20 -14.31 -17.52
C ALA A 462 -11.56 -14.86 -18.92
N SER A 463 -10.64 -14.84 -19.88
CA SER A 463 -10.86 -15.38 -21.22
C SER A 463 -11.11 -16.90 -21.20
N GLN A 464 -10.56 -17.61 -20.21
CA GLN A 464 -10.76 -19.05 -20.00
C GLN A 464 -11.92 -19.39 -19.06
N ASN A 465 -12.70 -18.39 -18.60
CA ASN A 465 -13.78 -18.51 -17.62
C ASN A 465 -13.33 -19.14 -16.28
N ILE A 466 -12.08 -18.93 -15.88
CA ILE A 466 -11.57 -19.36 -14.58
C ILE A 466 -11.86 -18.25 -13.56
N PRO A 467 -12.71 -18.49 -12.54
CA PRO A 467 -13.04 -17.47 -11.54
C PRO A 467 -11.84 -17.20 -10.62
N PHE A 468 -11.54 -15.93 -10.41
CA PHE A 468 -10.44 -15.50 -9.53
C PHE A 468 -10.87 -14.35 -8.62
N CYS A 469 -10.12 -14.13 -7.54
CA CYS A 469 -10.26 -13.00 -6.63
C CYS A 469 -9.07 -12.04 -6.84
N ALA A 470 -9.39 -10.80 -7.25
CA ALA A 470 -8.46 -9.67 -7.35
C ALA A 470 -9.23 -8.35 -7.17
N ALA A 471 -10.09 -8.28 -6.15
CA ALA A 471 -11.13 -7.25 -5.97
C ALA A 471 -10.61 -5.80 -6.01
N GLU A 472 -9.33 -5.58 -5.66
CA GLU A 472 -8.76 -4.23 -5.58
C GLU A 472 -8.19 -3.73 -6.93
N ASP A 473 -8.08 -4.61 -7.92
CA ASP A 473 -7.49 -4.25 -9.22
C ASP A 473 -8.54 -3.74 -10.22
N LEU A 474 -9.82 -3.75 -9.86
CA LEU A 474 -10.90 -3.23 -10.71
C LEU A 474 -10.65 -1.78 -11.14
N GLN A 475 -10.20 -0.92 -10.21
CA GLN A 475 -9.92 0.49 -10.51
C GLN A 475 -8.83 0.67 -11.57
N VAL A 476 -7.90 -0.29 -11.71
CA VAL A 476 -6.88 -0.28 -12.76
C VAL A 476 -7.53 -0.37 -14.12
N PHE A 477 -8.41 -1.36 -14.31
CA PHE A 477 -9.13 -1.57 -15.58
C PHE A 477 -10.13 -0.45 -15.90
N LEU A 478 -10.68 0.21 -14.87
CA LEU A 478 -11.59 1.34 -15.03
C LEU A 478 -10.86 2.69 -15.16
N SER A 479 -9.53 2.71 -15.11
CA SER A 479 -8.72 3.92 -15.26
C SER A 479 -8.88 4.55 -16.65
N ASP A 480 -8.62 5.85 -16.73
CA ASP A 480 -8.59 6.58 -18.01
C ASP A 480 -7.60 5.94 -18.97
N ALA A 481 -6.45 5.46 -18.49
CA ALA A 481 -5.44 4.80 -19.28
C ALA A 481 -5.97 3.54 -20.03
N PHE A 482 -6.70 2.66 -19.34
CA PHE A 482 -7.30 1.50 -19.98
C PHE A 482 -8.45 1.86 -20.94
N ARG A 483 -9.24 2.87 -20.62
CA ARG A 483 -10.27 3.39 -21.53
C ARG A 483 -9.66 3.95 -22.80
N GLU A 484 -8.60 4.72 -22.68
CA GLU A 484 -7.88 5.28 -23.81
C GLU A 484 -7.20 4.19 -24.66
N LEU A 485 -6.57 3.21 -24.01
CA LEU A 485 -6.02 2.03 -24.70
C LEU A 485 -7.07 1.32 -25.53
N LYS A 486 -8.25 1.02 -24.98
CA LYS A 486 -9.32 0.36 -25.73
C LYS A 486 -9.79 1.17 -26.94
N ILE A 487 -9.89 2.51 -26.81
CA ILE A 487 -10.27 3.39 -27.91
C ILE A 487 -9.22 3.35 -29.03
N ILE A 488 -7.94 3.41 -28.68
CA ILE A 488 -6.84 3.36 -29.66
C ILE A 488 -6.82 2.01 -30.38
N LEU A 489 -6.95 0.91 -29.65
CA LEU A 489 -7.05 -0.44 -30.22
C LEU A 489 -8.28 -0.59 -31.12
N LYS A 490 -9.41 0.02 -30.77
CA LYS A 490 -10.62 0.00 -31.60
C LYS A 490 -10.44 0.78 -32.89
N ILE A 491 -9.79 1.95 -32.86
CA ILE A 491 -9.42 2.70 -34.09
C ILE A 491 -8.56 1.81 -35.00
N ARG A 492 -7.56 1.12 -34.42
CA ARG A 492 -6.68 0.22 -35.20
C ARG A 492 -7.42 -0.98 -35.78
N SER A 493 -8.35 -1.57 -35.03
CA SER A 493 -9.24 -2.64 -35.50
C SER A 493 -10.06 -2.20 -36.71
N LEU A 494 -10.70 -1.03 -36.66
CA LEU A 494 -11.50 -0.48 -37.76
C LEU A 494 -10.67 -0.22 -39.00
N MET A 495 -9.46 0.31 -38.82
CA MET A 495 -8.51 0.50 -39.96
C MET A 495 -8.14 -0.83 -40.61
N SER A 496 -7.85 -1.85 -39.78
CA SER A 496 -7.44 -3.18 -40.31
C SER A 496 -8.59 -3.90 -41.00
N ALA A 497 -9.83 -3.67 -40.59
CA ALA A 497 -11.03 -4.24 -41.19
C ALA A 497 -11.50 -3.48 -42.45
N GLN A 498 -10.80 -2.42 -42.87
CA GLN A 498 -11.20 -1.49 -43.92
C GLN A 498 -12.62 -0.92 -43.73
N ASN A 499 -13.07 -0.84 -42.49
CA ASN A 499 -14.35 -0.24 -42.15
C ASN A 499 -14.26 1.28 -42.27
N TYR A 500 -15.40 1.90 -42.64
CA TYR A 500 -15.46 3.34 -42.76
C TYR A 500 -15.12 4.05 -41.45
N TYR A 501 -14.20 4.99 -41.53
CA TYR A 501 -13.90 5.94 -40.45
C TYR A 501 -13.45 7.28 -41.09
N GLU A 502 -13.81 8.37 -40.42
CA GLU A 502 -13.41 9.72 -40.83
C GLU A 502 -11.98 10.02 -40.35
N PRO A 503 -10.99 10.20 -41.27
CA PRO A 503 -9.59 10.39 -40.88
C PRO A 503 -9.35 11.55 -39.91
N ILE A 504 -10.05 12.67 -40.13
CA ILE A 504 -9.95 13.89 -39.29
C ILE A 504 -10.53 13.61 -37.93
N GLU A 505 -11.66 12.92 -37.84
CA GLU A 505 -12.30 12.56 -36.56
C GLU A 505 -11.46 11.59 -35.77
N ALA A 506 -10.88 10.58 -36.40
CA ALA A 506 -9.93 9.65 -35.77
C ALA A 506 -8.70 10.39 -35.23
N PHE A 507 -8.11 11.29 -35.99
CA PHE A 507 -6.98 12.13 -35.59
C PHE A 507 -7.33 12.97 -34.36
N LEU A 508 -8.46 13.66 -34.39
CA LEU A 508 -8.91 14.50 -33.24
C LEU A 508 -9.23 13.67 -32.00
N THR A 509 -9.79 12.46 -32.18
CA THR A 509 -10.05 11.54 -31.09
C THR A 509 -8.75 11.12 -30.41
N LEU A 510 -7.71 10.81 -31.20
CA LEU A 510 -6.39 10.50 -30.65
C LEU A 510 -5.79 11.71 -29.92
N CYS A 511 -5.90 12.93 -30.48
CA CYS A 511 -5.48 14.15 -29.80
C CYS A 511 -6.18 14.37 -28.46
N ASP A 512 -7.49 14.14 -28.40
CA ASP A 512 -8.29 14.36 -27.19
C ASP A 512 -8.08 13.29 -26.12
N LYS A 513 -7.86 12.05 -26.53
CA LYS A 513 -7.79 10.90 -25.61
C LYS A 513 -6.38 10.59 -25.12
N VAL A 514 -5.39 10.83 -25.95
CA VAL A 514 -4.00 10.56 -25.60
C VAL A 514 -3.39 11.62 -24.68
N LYS A 515 -4.08 12.74 -24.44
CA LYS A 515 -3.72 13.81 -23.49
C LYS A 515 -2.29 14.34 -23.54
N ARG A 516 -1.48 13.88 -24.47
CA ARG A 516 -0.10 14.35 -24.65
C ARG A 516 -0.05 15.67 -25.41
N TYR A 517 -1.03 15.87 -26.24
CA TYR A 517 -1.17 17.07 -27.05
C TYR A 517 -2.62 17.57 -27.06
N PRO A 518 -3.13 18.12 -25.93
CA PRO A 518 -4.48 18.65 -25.88
C PRO A 518 -4.56 19.91 -26.72
N LEU A 519 -5.21 19.84 -27.88
CA LEU A 519 -5.53 21.00 -28.65
C LEU A 519 -6.57 21.86 -27.92
N SER A 520 -6.30 23.15 -27.72
CA SER A 520 -7.31 24.08 -27.24
C SER A 520 -8.49 24.15 -28.22
N LYS A 521 -9.67 24.61 -27.78
CA LYS A 521 -10.83 24.74 -28.68
C LYS A 521 -10.52 25.62 -29.89
N ALA A 522 -9.68 26.65 -29.75
CA ALA A 522 -9.25 27.54 -30.83
C ALA A 522 -8.31 26.82 -31.80
N ASP A 523 -7.27 26.15 -31.27
CA ASP A 523 -6.31 25.39 -32.07
C ASP A 523 -6.99 24.25 -32.84
N ARG A 524 -7.91 23.53 -32.16
CA ARG A 524 -8.71 22.48 -32.81
C ARG A 524 -9.47 22.98 -34.05
N LYS A 525 -10.09 24.15 -33.93
CA LYS A 525 -10.82 24.74 -35.08
C LYS A 525 -9.88 25.04 -36.25
N GLU A 526 -8.71 25.59 -35.98
CA GLU A 526 -7.72 25.93 -37.03
C GLU A 526 -7.13 24.68 -37.65
N VAL A 527 -6.73 23.67 -36.85
CA VAL A 527 -6.22 22.39 -37.37
C VAL A 527 -7.28 21.66 -38.18
N VAL A 528 -8.54 21.62 -37.72
CA VAL A 528 -9.64 21.01 -38.52
C VAL A 528 -9.84 21.72 -39.86
N ASN A 529 -9.83 23.05 -39.87
CA ASN A 529 -9.97 23.79 -41.12
C ASN A 529 -8.80 23.50 -42.09
N TYR A 530 -7.59 23.47 -41.57
CA TYR A 530 -6.41 23.09 -42.38
C TYR A 530 -6.50 21.67 -42.92
N LEU A 531 -6.82 20.69 -42.08
CA LEU A 531 -6.96 19.29 -42.50
C LEU A 531 -8.11 19.12 -43.50
N LYS A 532 -9.23 19.81 -43.34
CA LYS A 532 -10.32 19.78 -44.33
C LYS A 532 -9.91 20.32 -45.69
N GLN A 533 -9.07 21.36 -45.75
CA GLN A 533 -8.52 21.88 -46.99
C GLN A 533 -7.58 20.88 -47.67
N LYS A 534 -6.86 20.07 -46.87
CA LYS A 534 -5.97 19.02 -47.39
C LYS A 534 -6.69 17.74 -47.78
N ALA A 535 -7.94 17.57 -47.29
CA ALA A 535 -8.83 16.44 -47.59
C ALA A 535 -8.14 15.05 -47.45
N PRO A 536 -7.52 14.72 -46.31
CA PRO A 536 -6.83 13.46 -46.10
C PRO A 536 -7.80 12.28 -46.26
N GLN A 537 -7.41 11.25 -46.99
CA GLN A 537 -8.21 10.04 -47.19
C GLN A 537 -7.91 8.99 -46.08
N THR A 538 -6.78 9.13 -45.42
CA THR A 538 -6.34 8.21 -44.35
C THR A 538 -5.89 8.97 -43.12
N LEU A 539 -5.87 8.28 -41.94
CA LEU A 539 -5.33 8.84 -40.70
C LEU A 539 -3.83 9.16 -40.89
N ALA A 540 -3.09 8.34 -41.65
CA ALA A 540 -1.68 8.59 -41.96
C ALA A 540 -1.48 9.90 -42.72
N GLU A 541 -2.31 10.18 -43.71
CA GLU A 541 -2.29 11.45 -44.45
C GLU A 541 -2.65 12.62 -43.57
N ALA A 542 -3.66 12.48 -42.68
CA ALA A 542 -4.03 13.52 -41.73
C ALA A 542 -2.84 13.83 -40.80
N CYS A 543 -2.13 12.82 -40.36
CA CYS A 543 -0.94 12.94 -39.54
C CYS A 543 0.21 13.64 -40.26
N GLN A 544 0.52 13.23 -41.50
CA GLN A 544 1.54 13.88 -42.35
C GLN A 544 1.21 15.35 -42.61
N HIS A 545 -0.04 15.68 -42.90
CA HIS A 545 -0.46 17.07 -43.07
C HIS A 545 -0.29 17.84 -41.77
N PHE A 546 -0.59 17.25 -40.61
CA PHE A 546 -0.39 17.90 -39.33
C PHE A 546 1.08 18.15 -39.01
N LYS A 547 2.00 17.24 -39.38
CA LYS A 547 3.46 17.48 -39.31
C LYS A 547 3.91 18.73 -40.05
N LEU A 548 3.26 19.02 -41.20
CA LEU A 548 3.58 20.15 -42.04
C LEU A 548 2.81 21.42 -41.65
N TYR A 549 1.97 21.36 -40.62
CA TYR A 549 1.20 22.50 -40.16
C TYR A 549 2.11 23.55 -39.53
N GLN A 550 2.14 24.74 -40.13
CA GLN A 550 2.93 25.89 -39.64
C GLN A 550 2.06 27.02 -39.09
N GLY A 551 0.76 26.77 -38.94
CA GLY A 551 -0.15 27.76 -38.35
C GLY A 551 0.10 27.98 -36.85
N PRO A 552 -0.29 29.15 -36.31
CA PRO A 552 -0.12 29.43 -34.90
C PRO A 552 -1.04 28.54 -34.04
N LEU A 553 -0.47 27.84 -33.10
CA LEU A 553 -1.19 27.18 -32.01
C LEU A 553 -1.21 28.15 -30.82
N LYS A 554 -2.41 28.43 -30.25
CA LYS A 554 -2.59 29.45 -29.22
C LYS A 554 -2.64 28.91 -27.78
N GLY A 555 -2.54 27.59 -27.61
CA GLY A 555 -2.58 26.93 -26.29
C GLY A 555 -1.21 26.85 -25.59
N GLU A 556 -1.20 26.24 -24.41
CA GLU A 556 0.03 25.96 -23.64
C GLU A 556 1.06 25.10 -24.44
N ASN A 557 0.65 24.54 -25.56
CA ASN A 557 1.44 23.66 -26.45
C ASN A 557 1.73 24.32 -27.81
N ALA A 558 1.94 25.63 -27.83
CA ALA A 558 2.25 26.38 -29.06
C ALA A 558 3.62 26.04 -29.69
N ASP A 559 4.35 25.07 -29.15
CA ASP A 559 5.65 24.64 -29.66
C ASP A 559 5.48 23.68 -30.85
N THR A 560 6.02 24.06 -32.03
CA THR A 560 6.04 23.22 -33.23
C THR A 560 6.73 21.87 -33.02
N LYS A 561 7.69 21.76 -32.07
CA LYS A 561 8.32 20.49 -31.71
C LYS A 561 7.35 19.50 -31.05
N MET A 562 6.37 19.99 -30.30
CA MET A 562 5.34 19.15 -29.68
C MET A 562 4.39 18.57 -30.74
N SER A 563 3.96 19.35 -31.75
CA SER A 563 3.14 18.84 -32.84
C SER A 563 3.87 17.78 -33.66
N GLN A 564 5.18 17.95 -33.88
CA GLN A 564 6.04 16.98 -34.53
C GLN A 564 6.13 15.68 -33.72
N ALA A 565 6.36 15.78 -32.41
CA ALA A 565 6.44 14.61 -31.52
C ALA A 565 5.13 13.82 -31.50
N PHE A 566 3.98 14.53 -31.47
CA PHE A 566 2.67 13.88 -31.53
C PHE A 566 2.46 13.18 -32.87
N ALA A 567 2.78 13.83 -33.99
CA ALA A 567 2.66 13.24 -35.31
C ALA A 567 3.55 11.98 -35.48
N ASN A 568 4.77 12.02 -34.93
CA ASN A 568 5.66 10.84 -34.88
C ASN A 568 5.06 9.69 -34.03
N ALA A 569 4.43 10.02 -32.90
CA ALA A 569 3.76 9.02 -32.07
C ALA A 569 2.59 8.32 -32.79
N ILE A 570 1.77 9.10 -33.53
CA ILE A 570 0.69 8.53 -34.34
C ILE A 570 1.24 7.70 -35.49
N GLU A 571 2.33 8.13 -36.12
CA GLU A 571 2.97 7.37 -37.21
C GLU A 571 3.50 6.01 -36.69
N ALA A 572 4.19 5.99 -35.57
CA ALA A 572 4.60 4.75 -34.92
C ALA A 572 3.41 3.83 -34.58
N PHE A 573 2.29 4.39 -34.16
CA PHE A 573 1.04 3.66 -33.96
C PHE A 573 0.50 3.08 -35.28
N LEU A 574 0.57 3.83 -36.39
CA LEU A 574 0.09 3.38 -37.70
C LEU A 574 0.96 2.27 -38.31
N GLU A 575 2.26 2.29 -38.04
CA GLU A 575 3.21 1.25 -38.51
C GLU A 575 3.08 -0.05 -37.71
N ALA A 576 2.53 0.00 -36.51
CA ALA A 576 2.32 -1.18 -35.66
C ALA A 576 1.39 -2.20 -36.32
N GLN A 577 1.81 -3.47 -36.44
CA GLN A 577 1.06 -4.53 -37.12
C GLN A 577 0.23 -5.39 -36.16
N THR A 578 0.67 -5.53 -34.92
CA THR A 578 0.04 -6.38 -33.92
C THR A 578 -0.47 -5.56 -32.72
N VAL A 579 -1.34 -6.17 -31.90
CA VAL A 579 -1.80 -5.58 -30.62
C VAL A 579 -0.60 -5.23 -29.74
N SER A 580 0.40 -6.11 -29.69
CA SER A 580 1.63 -5.87 -28.91
C SER A 580 2.38 -4.64 -29.40
N ASP A 581 2.56 -4.49 -30.72
CA ASP A 581 3.28 -3.34 -31.31
C ASP A 581 2.56 -2.03 -31.01
N VAL A 582 1.22 -2.03 -31.06
CA VAL A 582 0.40 -0.86 -30.70
C VAL A 582 0.61 -0.49 -29.24
N ILE A 583 0.61 -1.46 -28.33
CA ILE A 583 0.82 -1.20 -26.90
C ILE A 583 2.23 -0.68 -26.64
N GLN A 584 3.24 -1.21 -27.33
CA GLN A 584 4.62 -0.72 -27.23
C GLN A 584 4.75 0.71 -27.77
N ALA A 585 4.21 1.00 -28.96
CA ALA A 585 4.20 2.35 -29.51
C ALA A 585 3.53 3.37 -28.58
N ILE A 586 2.41 2.98 -27.94
CA ILE A 586 1.76 3.79 -26.93
C ILE A 586 2.69 4.00 -25.71
N SER A 587 3.30 2.95 -25.22
CA SER A 587 4.20 3.00 -24.05
C SER A 587 5.41 3.90 -24.30
N GLU A 588 5.99 3.85 -25.49
CA GLU A 588 7.19 4.61 -25.85
C GLU A 588 6.91 6.08 -26.17
N HIS A 589 5.80 6.35 -26.85
CA HIS A 589 5.51 7.67 -27.43
C HIS A 589 4.40 8.45 -26.71
N PHE A 590 3.61 7.81 -25.82
CA PHE A 590 2.47 8.42 -25.16
C PHE A 590 2.64 8.47 -23.63
N ASP A 591 3.60 9.27 -23.14
CA ASP A 591 3.89 9.42 -21.70
C ASP A 591 2.66 9.81 -20.86
N GLY A 592 1.62 10.39 -21.47
CA GLY A 592 0.39 10.76 -20.79
C GLY A 592 -0.33 9.56 -20.18
N LEU A 593 -0.38 8.43 -20.92
CA LEU A 593 -1.00 7.19 -20.42
C LEU A 593 -0.23 6.62 -19.22
N GLN A 594 1.09 6.65 -19.27
CA GLN A 594 1.92 6.19 -18.16
C GLN A 594 1.75 7.06 -16.91
N LYS A 595 1.72 8.38 -17.08
CA LYS A 595 1.55 9.31 -15.96
C LYS A 595 0.19 9.18 -15.29
N ASP A 596 -0.88 9.04 -16.05
CA ASP A 596 -2.23 8.91 -15.50
C ASP A 596 -2.43 7.54 -14.83
N TYR A 597 -1.83 6.49 -15.37
CA TYR A 597 -1.84 5.16 -14.78
C TYR A 597 -1.06 5.10 -13.46
N GLY A 598 0.15 5.67 -13.41
CA GLY A 598 0.95 5.72 -12.19
C GLY A 598 0.37 6.62 -11.10
N LYS A 599 -0.43 7.63 -11.45
CA LYS A 599 -1.06 8.56 -10.50
C LYS A 599 -2.35 8.06 -9.89
N SER A 600 -3.06 7.15 -10.55
CA SER A 600 -4.34 6.62 -10.08
C SER A 600 -4.20 5.46 -9.10
N ILE A 601 -3.02 4.89 -8.97
CA ILE A 601 -2.76 3.71 -8.15
C ILE A 601 -1.45 3.96 -7.43
N GLU A 602 -1.57 4.33 -6.15
CA GLU A 602 -0.47 4.55 -5.22
C GLU A 602 0.88 3.95 -5.67
N ASP A 603 1.81 4.80 -6.06
CA ASP A 603 3.27 4.65 -6.13
C ASP A 603 3.96 3.29 -6.42
N ILE A 604 3.25 2.19 -6.33
CA ILE A 604 3.75 0.84 -6.58
C ILE A 604 4.16 0.66 -8.06
N PHE A 605 3.64 1.51 -8.95
CA PHE A 605 3.85 1.44 -10.39
C PHE A 605 4.85 2.47 -10.95
N TYR A 606 5.45 3.30 -10.12
CA TYR A 606 6.29 4.42 -10.58
C TYR A 606 7.52 4.00 -11.42
N THR A 607 7.89 2.73 -11.37
CA THR A 607 9.12 2.22 -11.98
C THR A 607 8.91 1.15 -13.05
N ASP A 608 7.67 0.73 -13.29
CA ASP A 608 7.34 -0.24 -14.33
C ASP A 608 6.42 0.41 -15.35
N PRO A 609 6.74 0.37 -16.66
CA PRO A 609 5.76 0.70 -17.68
C PRO A 609 4.52 -0.18 -17.45
N PRO A 610 3.34 0.39 -17.14
CA PRO A 610 2.17 -0.41 -16.77
C PRO A 610 1.73 -1.36 -17.87
N PHE A 611 2.14 -1.10 -19.10
CA PHE A 611 1.79 -1.88 -20.28
C PHE A 611 2.86 -2.90 -20.69
N LEU A 612 4.01 -2.99 -20.00
CA LEU A 612 5.08 -3.92 -20.35
C LEU A 612 4.59 -5.37 -20.40
N TYR A 613 4.01 -5.85 -19.31
CA TYR A 613 3.45 -7.19 -19.22
C TYR A 613 2.21 -7.37 -20.09
N LEU A 614 1.44 -6.30 -20.30
CA LEU A 614 0.30 -6.32 -21.19
C LEU A 614 0.72 -6.48 -22.64
N ALA A 615 1.82 -5.84 -23.07
CA ALA A 615 2.41 -6.03 -24.40
C ALA A 615 2.89 -7.47 -24.61
N GLU A 616 3.46 -8.10 -23.59
CA GLU A 616 3.85 -9.51 -23.63
C GLU A 616 2.65 -10.45 -23.84
N LEU A 617 1.57 -10.26 -23.08
CA LEU A 617 0.32 -10.99 -23.31
C LEU A 617 -0.20 -10.80 -24.73
N ALA A 618 -0.18 -9.55 -25.20
CA ALA A 618 -0.74 -9.16 -26.48
C ALA A 618 -0.04 -9.83 -27.69
N LYS A 619 1.20 -10.32 -27.55
CA LYS A 619 1.90 -11.10 -28.59
C LYS A 619 1.07 -12.32 -29.02
N SER A 620 0.37 -12.97 -28.09
CA SER A 620 -0.48 -14.14 -28.40
C SER A 620 -1.72 -13.81 -29.22
N TYR A 621 -2.12 -12.54 -29.28
CA TYR A 621 -3.28 -12.08 -30.05
C TYR A 621 -2.97 -11.71 -31.48
N GLY A 622 -1.71 -11.39 -31.83
CA GLY A 622 -1.35 -10.90 -33.17
C GLY A 622 -2.16 -9.66 -33.55
N SER A 623 -2.90 -9.69 -34.67
CA SER A 623 -3.75 -8.58 -35.11
C SER A 623 -5.23 -8.69 -34.66
N ARG A 624 -5.56 -9.56 -33.69
CA ARG A 624 -6.93 -9.77 -33.20
C ARG A 624 -7.32 -8.72 -32.17
N TYR A 625 -7.39 -7.46 -32.58
CA TYR A 625 -7.67 -6.31 -31.70
C TYR A 625 -8.99 -6.43 -30.95
N ASP A 626 -10.10 -6.79 -31.65
CA ASP A 626 -11.42 -6.89 -31.03
C ASP A 626 -11.49 -8.02 -29.99
N GLN A 627 -10.79 -9.14 -30.22
CA GLN A 627 -10.69 -10.22 -29.26
C GLN A 627 -9.98 -9.77 -27.98
N PHE A 628 -8.87 -9.04 -28.13
CA PHE A 628 -8.13 -8.53 -26.99
C PHE A 628 -8.95 -7.53 -26.15
N ILE A 629 -9.69 -6.63 -26.83
CA ILE A 629 -10.61 -5.70 -26.15
C ILE A 629 -11.72 -6.47 -25.41
N ALA A 630 -12.31 -7.49 -26.05
CA ALA A 630 -13.34 -8.30 -25.44
C ALA A 630 -12.84 -9.06 -24.20
N ASP A 631 -11.59 -9.53 -24.21
CA ASP A 631 -11.01 -10.24 -23.06
C ASP A 631 -10.66 -9.29 -21.91
N ILE A 632 -10.29 -8.03 -22.20
CA ILE A 632 -10.19 -6.98 -21.19
C ILE A 632 -11.57 -6.71 -20.55
N ASP A 633 -12.64 -6.62 -21.37
CA ASP A 633 -14.00 -6.39 -20.86
C ASP A 633 -14.49 -7.56 -20.00
N ARG A 634 -14.19 -8.81 -20.37
CA ARG A 634 -14.45 -9.98 -19.51
C ARG A 634 -13.71 -9.93 -18.19
N ALA A 635 -12.45 -9.45 -18.17
CA ALA A 635 -11.71 -9.26 -16.92
C ALA A 635 -12.41 -8.24 -16.03
N ILE A 636 -12.87 -7.13 -16.59
CA ILE A 636 -13.69 -6.13 -15.90
C ILE A 636 -14.96 -6.77 -15.33
N ASP A 637 -15.71 -7.50 -16.14
CA ASP A 637 -16.95 -8.16 -15.71
C ASP A 637 -16.71 -9.18 -14.58
N THR A 638 -15.58 -9.89 -14.62
CA THR A 638 -15.20 -10.84 -13.57
C THR A 638 -14.89 -10.15 -12.25
N LEU A 639 -14.40 -8.92 -12.30
CA LEU A 639 -14.04 -8.11 -11.13
C LEU A 639 -15.24 -7.30 -10.58
N VAL A 640 -16.23 -6.96 -11.43
CA VAL A 640 -17.26 -5.94 -11.14
C VAL A 640 -18.43 -6.50 -10.34
N LYS A 641 -18.73 -7.79 -10.25
CA LYS A 641 -20.03 -8.15 -9.66
C LYS A 641 -20.07 -8.30 -8.16
N PRO A 642 -20.75 -7.32 -7.48
CA PRO A 642 -21.97 -7.66 -6.78
C PRO A 642 -23.18 -6.85 -7.27
N THR A 643 -24.27 -7.52 -7.38
CA THR A 643 -25.59 -6.93 -7.52
C THR A 643 -26.07 -6.46 -6.14
N GLY A 644 -26.29 -5.16 -5.98
CA GLY A 644 -26.92 -4.59 -4.79
C GLY A 644 -26.47 -3.17 -4.55
N ASP A 645 -27.41 -2.25 -4.41
CA ASP A 645 -27.23 -0.81 -4.13
C ASP A 645 -26.70 -0.52 -2.71
N ASP A 646 -26.02 -1.44 -2.06
CA ASP A 646 -25.45 -1.25 -0.74
C ASP A 646 -23.94 -0.88 -0.83
N ASP A 647 -23.63 0.31 -0.38
CA ASP A 647 -22.32 0.93 -0.21
C ASP A 647 -21.35 0.15 0.75
N ASP A 648 -21.64 -1.09 1.08
CA ASP A 648 -20.82 -1.92 1.94
C ASP A 648 -19.78 -2.71 1.11
N ASN A 649 -18.61 -2.09 0.91
CA ASN A 649 -17.40 -2.72 0.35
C ASN A 649 -16.99 -4.03 1.08
N ASP A 650 -17.52 -4.31 2.27
CA ASP A 650 -17.18 -5.49 3.07
C ASP A 650 -17.86 -6.77 2.55
N THR A 651 -19.12 -6.71 2.02
CA THR A 651 -19.82 -7.90 1.51
C THR A 651 -19.24 -8.42 0.19
N HIS A 652 -18.66 -7.53 -0.61
CA HIS A 652 -17.99 -7.87 -1.87
C HIS A 652 -16.71 -8.67 -1.64
N TYR A 653 -15.99 -8.31 -0.59
CA TYR A 653 -14.74 -8.98 -0.20
C TYR A 653 -15.02 -10.43 0.22
N ASP A 654 -16.11 -10.68 0.93
CA ASP A 654 -16.46 -12.00 1.44
C ASP A 654 -16.82 -12.99 0.33
N THR A 655 -17.56 -12.56 -0.71
CA THR A 655 -17.92 -13.44 -1.84
C THR A 655 -16.73 -13.73 -2.76
N CYS A 656 -15.87 -12.76 -3.00
CA CYS A 656 -14.66 -12.93 -3.79
C CYS A 656 -13.67 -13.89 -3.09
N TRP A 657 -13.57 -13.79 -1.76
CA TRP A 657 -12.65 -14.60 -0.96
C TRP A 657 -12.98 -16.10 -0.95
N GLN A 658 -14.20 -16.48 -1.29
CA GLN A 658 -14.60 -17.89 -1.42
C GLN A 658 -14.07 -18.58 -2.69
N ARG A 659 -13.54 -17.82 -3.67
CA ARG A 659 -12.93 -18.40 -4.87
C ARG A 659 -11.60 -19.09 -4.51
N ASN A 660 -11.25 -20.13 -5.26
CA ASN A 660 -10.03 -20.89 -5.01
C ASN A 660 -8.77 -20.29 -5.64
N LEU A 661 -8.89 -19.34 -6.56
CA LEU A 661 -7.78 -18.65 -7.19
C LEU A 661 -7.72 -17.18 -6.73
N HIS A 662 -6.57 -16.77 -6.22
CA HIS A 662 -6.33 -15.42 -5.72
C HIS A 662 -5.13 -14.80 -6.43
N LEU A 663 -5.28 -13.59 -6.95
CA LEU A 663 -4.21 -12.80 -7.55
C LEU A 663 -3.96 -11.58 -6.66
N MET A 664 -2.75 -11.42 -6.14
CA MET A 664 -2.45 -10.33 -5.22
C MET A 664 -0.96 -10.00 -5.16
N THR A 665 -0.65 -8.79 -4.73
CA THR A 665 0.74 -8.45 -4.38
C THR A 665 1.13 -9.05 -3.03
N ALA A 666 2.43 -9.19 -2.77
CA ALA A 666 2.93 -9.71 -1.49
C ALA A 666 2.46 -8.88 -0.28
N LEU A 667 2.31 -7.56 -0.44
CA LEU A 667 1.72 -6.69 0.58
C LEU A 667 0.32 -7.15 1.00
N ARG A 668 -0.49 -7.59 0.04
CA ARG A 668 -1.87 -8.05 0.26
C ARG A 668 -1.95 -9.50 0.74
N ALA A 669 -0.88 -10.25 0.56
CA ALA A 669 -0.79 -11.63 1.03
C ALA A 669 -0.54 -11.73 2.55
N LYS A 670 -0.12 -10.63 3.21
CA LYS A 670 0.09 -10.61 4.66
C LYS A 670 -1.18 -11.02 5.41
N GLY A 671 -1.03 -11.90 6.39
CA GLY A 671 -2.15 -12.44 7.18
C GLY A 671 -2.94 -13.56 6.52
N LYS A 672 -2.70 -13.86 5.24
CA LYS A 672 -3.40 -14.90 4.47
C LYS A 672 -2.57 -16.17 4.36
N GLU A 673 -3.19 -17.28 3.87
CA GLU A 673 -2.51 -18.56 3.68
C GLU A 673 -3.22 -19.38 2.59
N PHE A 674 -2.44 -20.17 1.83
CA PHE A 674 -2.93 -20.90 0.66
C PHE A 674 -2.31 -22.29 0.59
N ASP A 675 -3.00 -23.24 -0.05
CA ASP A 675 -2.43 -24.57 -0.30
C ASP A 675 -1.24 -24.47 -1.25
N ALA A 676 -1.37 -23.68 -2.31
CA ALA A 676 -0.31 -23.42 -3.29
C ALA A 676 -0.03 -21.92 -3.43
N VAL A 677 1.24 -21.57 -3.43
CA VAL A 677 1.72 -20.20 -3.70
C VAL A 677 2.63 -20.23 -4.91
N ILE A 678 2.40 -19.35 -5.85
CA ILE A 678 3.21 -19.14 -7.05
C ILE A 678 3.74 -17.70 -6.99
N ILE A 679 5.04 -17.54 -6.81
CA ILE A 679 5.71 -16.24 -6.77
C ILE A 679 6.14 -15.90 -8.20
N LEU A 680 5.58 -14.83 -8.74
CA LEU A 680 5.82 -14.39 -10.12
C LEU A 680 7.12 -13.60 -10.22
N ASP A 681 7.83 -13.80 -11.33
CA ASP A 681 9.04 -13.09 -11.72
C ASP A 681 10.05 -12.99 -10.58
N ALA A 682 10.52 -14.17 -10.07
CA ALA A 682 11.56 -14.26 -9.06
C ALA A 682 12.92 -13.85 -9.67
N ASN A 683 12.97 -12.60 -10.15
CA ASN A 683 14.08 -12.00 -10.86
C ASN A 683 14.66 -10.80 -10.10
N GLN A 684 15.94 -10.52 -10.33
CA GLN A 684 16.62 -9.30 -9.91
C GLN A 684 15.89 -8.08 -10.50
N ASP A 685 15.91 -6.93 -9.84
CA ASP A 685 15.21 -5.69 -10.19
C ASP A 685 13.67 -5.76 -10.04
N ILE A 686 13.14 -6.94 -9.74
CA ILE A 686 11.76 -7.16 -9.32
C ILE A 686 11.73 -7.57 -7.84
N TRP A 687 12.57 -8.52 -7.43
CA TRP A 687 12.79 -8.97 -6.07
C TRP A 687 14.30 -9.00 -5.76
N PRO A 688 14.89 -7.97 -5.12
CA PRO A 688 14.32 -6.66 -4.75
C PRO A 688 14.02 -5.77 -5.96
N ILE A 689 13.23 -4.71 -5.72
CA ILE A 689 13.00 -3.70 -6.77
C ILE A 689 14.29 -2.96 -7.11
N LYS A 690 14.41 -2.53 -8.37
CA LYS A 690 15.59 -1.82 -8.91
C LYS A 690 16.05 -0.60 -8.10
N HIS A 691 15.13 0.06 -7.40
CA HIS A 691 15.40 1.28 -6.65
C HIS A 691 15.57 1.06 -5.14
N ALA A 692 15.79 -0.18 -4.72
CA ALA A 692 16.29 -0.43 -3.37
C ALA A 692 17.77 -0.04 -3.32
N GLU A 693 18.10 1.07 -2.67
CA GLU A 693 19.46 1.65 -2.65
C GLU A 693 20.09 1.64 -1.25
N THR A 694 19.27 1.53 -0.20
CA THR A 694 19.75 1.53 1.18
C THR A 694 19.64 0.13 1.79
N THR A 695 20.46 -0.17 2.78
CA THR A 695 20.41 -1.44 3.55
C THR A 695 18.98 -1.68 4.06
N ARG A 696 18.34 -0.65 4.58
CA ARG A 696 16.96 -0.73 5.08
C ARG A 696 15.96 -1.11 3.99
N GLN A 697 16.07 -0.54 2.79
CA GLN A 697 15.20 -0.89 1.66
C GLN A 697 15.41 -2.35 1.21
N PHE A 698 16.66 -2.81 1.15
CA PHE A 698 16.95 -4.22 0.86
C PHE A 698 16.37 -5.15 1.93
N GLU A 699 16.46 -4.79 3.19
CA GLU A 699 15.86 -5.56 4.29
C GLU A 699 14.33 -5.56 4.21
N GLN A 700 13.72 -4.44 3.87
CA GLN A 700 12.27 -4.34 3.66
C GLN A 700 11.80 -5.21 2.50
N GLU A 701 12.51 -5.19 1.36
CA GLU A 701 12.20 -6.05 0.21
C GLU A 701 12.36 -7.54 0.56
N ARG A 702 13.37 -7.91 1.36
CA ARG A 702 13.54 -9.28 1.83
C ARG A 702 12.40 -9.70 2.77
N ARG A 703 11.94 -8.82 3.67
CA ARG A 703 10.75 -9.08 4.50
C ARG A 703 9.50 -9.30 3.65
N LEU A 704 9.37 -8.54 2.55
CA LEU A 704 8.24 -8.71 1.63
C LEU A 704 8.27 -10.06 0.92
N PHE A 705 9.46 -10.50 0.47
CA PHE A 705 9.63 -11.83 -0.12
C PHE A 705 9.43 -12.94 0.92
N TYR A 706 9.93 -12.77 2.14
CA TYR A 706 9.67 -13.66 3.28
C TYR A 706 8.17 -13.82 3.56
N VAL A 707 7.41 -12.70 3.53
CA VAL A 707 5.96 -12.76 3.67
C VAL A 707 5.35 -13.61 2.55
N ALA A 708 5.76 -13.43 1.29
CA ALA A 708 5.23 -14.21 0.17
C ALA A 708 5.50 -15.72 0.35
N VAL A 709 6.74 -16.11 0.66
CA VAL A 709 7.17 -17.51 0.88
C VAL A 709 6.37 -18.17 2.00
N THR A 710 6.18 -17.48 3.12
CA THR A 710 5.51 -18.01 4.32
C THR A 710 3.98 -18.14 4.18
N ARG A 711 3.40 -17.86 3.01
CA ARG A 711 1.97 -18.07 2.73
C ARG A 711 1.63 -19.49 2.30
N ALA A 712 2.62 -20.28 1.88
CA ALA A 712 2.41 -21.62 1.34
C ALA A 712 2.20 -22.68 2.43
N LYS A 713 1.30 -23.65 2.15
CA LYS A 713 1.02 -24.80 3.02
C LYS A 713 1.46 -26.15 2.42
N LYS A 714 1.40 -26.31 1.09
CA LYS A 714 1.70 -27.59 0.42
C LYS A 714 2.65 -27.44 -0.76
N TYR A 715 2.47 -26.36 -1.54
CA TYR A 715 3.19 -26.12 -2.79
C TYR A 715 3.75 -24.69 -2.80
N LEU A 716 5.01 -24.56 -3.18
CA LEU A 716 5.67 -23.27 -3.39
C LEU A 716 6.40 -23.29 -4.72
N TYR A 717 5.99 -22.42 -5.64
CA TYR A 717 6.59 -22.28 -6.96
C TYR A 717 7.19 -20.90 -7.12
N PHE A 718 8.35 -20.85 -7.79
CA PHE A 718 8.99 -19.61 -8.19
C PHE A 718 9.05 -19.56 -9.72
N ILE A 719 8.50 -18.54 -10.33
CA ILE A 719 8.57 -18.32 -11.76
C ILE A 719 9.74 -17.39 -12.04
N VAL A 720 10.69 -17.84 -12.86
CA VAL A 720 11.87 -17.10 -13.29
C VAL A 720 11.78 -16.90 -14.80
N THR A 721 12.08 -15.69 -15.27
CA THR A 721 12.01 -15.32 -16.69
C THR A 721 13.36 -14.77 -17.14
N ASP A 722 13.95 -15.31 -18.23
CA ASP A 722 15.25 -14.84 -18.69
C ASP A 722 15.20 -13.49 -19.41
N LYS A 723 14.07 -13.15 -20.00
CA LYS A 723 13.87 -11.88 -20.71
C LYS A 723 12.47 -11.33 -20.49
N ILE A 724 12.39 -10.03 -20.20
CA ILE A 724 11.13 -9.27 -20.24
C ILE A 724 11.21 -8.32 -21.43
N LEU A 725 10.34 -8.53 -22.43
CA LEU A 725 10.51 -7.96 -23.78
C LEU A 725 11.90 -8.30 -24.34
N ASN A 726 12.74 -7.28 -24.51
CA ASN A 726 14.10 -7.43 -25.02
C ASN A 726 15.16 -7.28 -23.91
N THR A 727 14.76 -7.07 -22.66
CA THR A 727 15.68 -6.86 -21.54
C THR A 727 16.02 -8.20 -20.89
N PRO A 728 17.30 -8.63 -20.89
CA PRO A 728 17.73 -9.80 -20.11
C PRO A 728 17.48 -9.58 -18.62
N MET A 729 17.08 -10.63 -17.91
CA MET A 729 16.80 -10.61 -16.48
C MET A 729 17.66 -11.64 -15.76
N GLU A 730 18.22 -11.24 -14.63
CA GLU A 730 18.92 -12.14 -13.73
C GLU A 730 17.95 -12.74 -12.70
N VAL A 731 18.34 -13.88 -12.15
CA VAL A 731 17.58 -14.54 -11.06
C VAL A 731 17.70 -13.70 -9.79
N THR A 732 16.64 -13.64 -8.99
CA THR A 732 16.68 -12.96 -7.70
C THR A 732 17.75 -13.55 -6.76
N PRO A 733 18.50 -12.72 -6.02
CA PRO A 733 19.45 -13.22 -5.02
C PRO A 733 18.78 -14.01 -3.89
N TYR A 734 17.49 -13.83 -3.67
CA TYR A 734 16.75 -14.48 -2.60
C TYR A 734 16.64 -16.01 -2.76
N LEU A 735 16.63 -16.53 -3.99
CA LEU A 735 16.68 -17.97 -4.22
C LEU A 735 18.04 -18.54 -3.77
N LYS A 736 19.14 -17.84 -4.03
CA LYS A 736 20.46 -18.21 -3.54
C LYS A 736 20.58 -18.13 -2.03
N GLU A 737 20.03 -17.07 -1.41
CA GLU A 737 19.99 -16.92 0.04
C GLU A 737 19.22 -18.05 0.75
N MET A 738 18.28 -18.68 0.05
CA MET A 738 17.51 -19.84 0.51
C MET A 738 18.14 -21.19 0.13
N ASP A 739 19.29 -21.20 -0.55
CA ASP A 739 19.91 -22.42 -1.11
C ASP A 739 18.99 -23.20 -2.08
N ILE A 740 18.13 -22.50 -2.83
CA ILE A 740 17.25 -23.10 -3.83
C ILE A 740 17.98 -23.16 -5.17
N PRO A 741 18.19 -24.36 -5.74
CA PRO A 741 18.79 -24.50 -7.06
C PRO A 741 17.85 -23.98 -8.15
N VAL A 742 18.42 -23.24 -9.09
CA VAL A 742 17.68 -22.74 -10.27
C VAL A 742 18.03 -23.64 -11.46
N PRO A 743 17.04 -24.23 -12.13
CA PRO A 743 17.29 -25.08 -13.28
C PRO A 743 17.82 -24.26 -14.48
N GLU A 744 18.41 -24.96 -15.45
CA GLU A 744 18.64 -24.39 -16.77
C GLU A 744 17.31 -24.05 -17.44
N THR A 745 17.35 -23.14 -18.42
CA THR A 745 16.14 -22.70 -19.11
C THR A 745 15.60 -23.82 -19.99
N ASP A 746 14.37 -24.24 -19.74
CA ASP A 746 13.65 -25.13 -20.65
C ASP A 746 13.19 -24.32 -21.90
N GLU A 747 13.48 -24.82 -23.11
CA GLU A 747 13.11 -24.20 -24.38
C GLU A 747 11.59 -24.05 -24.63
#